data_cf7ef73e4e5cbabaed2399520ba58f68
#
_entry.id   cf7ef73e4e5cbabaed2399520ba58f68
#
_cell.length_a   1.000
_cell.length_b   1.000
_cell.length_c   1.000
_cell.angle_alpha   90.00
_cell.angle_beta   90.00
_cell.angle_gamma   90.00
#
_symmetry.space_group_name_H-M   'P 1'
#
loop_
_entity.id
_entity.type
_entity.pdbx_description
1 polymer ?
#
loop_
_entity_poly.entity_id
_entity_poly.type
_entity_poly.pdbx_seq_one_letter_code
_entity_poly.pdbx_strand_id
1 'polypeptide(L)'
;MNDDIIGINIGSKNTVVGAYIKGSFKIILSESSARSIPTVISFGDNDRNYGDIAFNSNRSKFKSTIIYPNRWLGINYNNTLKEEEEKYANLSPVKNEFDNSLGFKINIKNQKVFYTPEVIMGSFLNKLKNIWLKENIYTDNIVISVPDYYTAYERQAMLDSINISGLNCFSLLNESSAIAIHYAFQKLKELDSRIVCFIDFGHSHLTISYAQFTKKEIKILLVNSERFCGARDLDYLIAEKISYEFQKQNGEDLLDSPKAKISLMNAINKERKKLTVNTEGNISIDEIIKGKDLTFDLSRKNMEKIILPILTKFENLCKSSLKQLEKMGIYTKNIHSVEMVGDTLRTPCFLNIIKNVYQKDLSKTLIPDECIARGCALYAMMNLPNYQIQKFFIKHYNPYYIFLNHNLSETILFQEGENFPMRKDFIVKNTQNDIRLKFLYGNDIKNIFKDNLINEYNVNFPFINNNIEFKFQYELDRNCIPKLIIFPLQQQNIKIDLIKQNYGLTIDVLNYYKNEEIGRDENDLIMKDIKSYKNYIEEYIYKLREKINSENIKEIITQNEKDNLILEMDKLMNWLYSKDEGLNNINILEEKSKIVKSLGEEFYSRLNGWEQIKQSLKKYESLLYEKLTYISSLEDKVKKGENVALTLDDINKINEYIQQEFNNYEKKMYEFDIADKSKAPNFNVNDIENMINSFINQLELMSKK
;
A
#
# COMPACT_ATOMS: atom_id res chain seq x y z
N MET A 1 19.85 14.00 -11.11
CA MET A 1 19.19 13.46 -9.91
C MET A 1 17.71 13.40 -10.24
N ASN A 2 17.05 12.25 -10.04
CA ASN A 2 15.60 12.18 -10.22
C ASN A 2 14.97 13.00 -9.09
N ASP A 3 14.32 14.10 -9.45
CA ASP A 3 13.60 14.97 -8.49
C ASP A 3 12.19 14.45 -8.19
N ASP A 4 11.94 13.17 -8.47
CA ASP A 4 10.64 12.55 -8.20
C ASP A 4 10.41 12.44 -6.69
N ILE A 5 9.22 12.78 -6.24
CA ILE A 5 8.78 12.62 -4.85
C ILE A 5 7.50 11.79 -4.84
N ILE A 6 7.43 10.87 -3.91
CA ILE A 6 6.25 10.05 -3.67
C ILE A 6 5.33 10.74 -2.66
N GLY A 7 4.05 10.82 -2.96
CA GLY A 7 3.00 11.24 -2.03
C GLY A 7 2.35 10.03 -1.38
N ILE A 8 2.36 9.96 -0.06
CA ILE A 8 1.81 8.81 0.68
C ILE A 8 0.72 9.27 1.65
N ASN A 9 -0.41 8.59 1.61
CA ASN A 9 -1.42 8.66 2.66
C ASN A 9 -1.36 7.38 3.50
N ILE A 10 -0.96 7.50 4.77
CA ILE A 10 -0.97 6.40 5.74
C ILE A 10 -2.30 6.41 6.52
N GLY A 11 -3.34 5.87 5.91
CA GLY A 11 -4.58 5.62 6.65
C GLY A 11 -4.44 4.46 7.64
N SER A 12 -5.25 4.43 8.68
CA SER A 12 -5.20 3.36 9.70
C SER A 12 -5.46 1.98 9.08
N LYS A 13 -6.42 1.87 8.15
CA LYS A 13 -6.76 0.61 7.48
C LYS A 13 -5.97 0.38 6.22
N ASN A 14 -5.87 1.40 5.37
CA ASN A 14 -5.27 1.33 4.06
C ASN A 14 -4.31 2.50 3.85
N THR A 15 -3.18 2.20 3.23
CA THR A 15 -2.20 3.15 2.73
C THR A 15 -2.39 3.33 1.23
N VAL A 16 -2.28 4.57 0.76
CA VAL A 16 -2.31 4.90 -0.69
C VAL A 16 -1.03 5.60 -1.06
N VAL A 17 -0.41 5.13 -2.14
CA VAL A 17 0.85 5.68 -2.67
C VAL A 17 0.58 6.29 -4.03
N GLY A 18 0.98 7.53 -4.21
CA GLY A 18 0.83 8.24 -5.47
C GLY A 18 2.11 8.91 -5.91
N ALA A 19 2.30 9.00 -7.21
CA ALA A 19 3.43 9.69 -7.82
C ALA A 19 2.97 10.52 -9.01
N TYR A 20 3.73 11.53 -9.35
CA TYR A 20 3.55 12.27 -10.60
C TYR A 20 4.65 11.88 -11.57
N ILE A 21 4.26 11.24 -12.67
CA ILE A 21 5.20 10.65 -13.62
C ILE A 21 4.83 11.13 -15.04
N LYS A 22 5.81 11.63 -15.78
CA LYS A 22 5.64 12.04 -17.19
C LYS A 22 4.43 12.96 -17.44
N GLY A 23 4.23 13.93 -16.56
CA GLY A 23 3.15 14.92 -16.71
C GLY A 23 1.76 14.45 -16.22
N SER A 24 1.62 13.27 -15.64
CA SER A 24 0.35 12.75 -15.13
C SER A 24 0.48 12.18 -13.73
N PHE A 25 -0.60 12.24 -12.97
CA PHE A 25 -0.67 11.62 -11.66
C PHE A 25 -1.03 10.13 -11.78
N LYS A 26 -0.27 9.28 -11.09
CA LYS A 26 -0.47 7.83 -11.05
C LYS A 26 -0.60 7.36 -9.59
N ILE A 27 -1.61 6.55 -9.30
CA ILE A 27 -1.63 5.72 -8.08
C ILE A 27 -0.76 4.51 -8.35
N ILE A 28 0.18 4.25 -7.45
CA ILE A 28 1.02 3.06 -7.46
C ILE A 28 0.21 1.90 -6.90
N LEU A 29 0.07 0.84 -7.68
CA LEU A 29 -0.74 -0.31 -7.30
C LEU A 29 0.00 -1.22 -6.32
N SER A 30 -0.75 -1.91 -5.46
CA SER A 30 -0.22 -2.95 -4.59
C SER A 30 0.26 -4.17 -5.40
N GLU A 31 0.88 -5.14 -4.74
CA GLU A 31 1.27 -6.43 -5.37
C GLU A 31 0.07 -7.23 -5.88
N SER A 32 -1.12 -7.02 -5.32
CA SER A 32 -2.40 -7.59 -5.78
C SER A 32 -3.10 -6.73 -6.83
N SER A 33 -2.43 -5.72 -7.40
CA SER A 33 -2.99 -4.74 -8.35
C SER A 33 -4.12 -3.89 -7.76
N ALA A 34 -4.21 -3.78 -6.44
CA ALA A 34 -5.17 -2.90 -5.77
C ALA A 34 -4.64 -1.46 -5.69
N ARG A 35 -5.55 -0.48 -5.66
CA ARG A 35 -5.22 0.96 -5.57
C ARG A 35 -4.89 1.42 -4.13
N SER A 36 -5.06 0.55 -3.16
CA SER A 36 -4.71 0.76 -1.76
C SER A 36 -4.09 -0.50 -1.16
N ILE A 37 -3.26 -0.31 -0.15
CA ILE A 37 -2.48 -1.36 0.50
C ILE A 37 -2.95 -1.44 1.95
N PRO A 38 -3.35 -2.59 2.48
CA PRO A 38 -3.64 -2.73 3.90
C PRO A 38 -2.47 -2.28 4.78
N THR A 39 -2.74 -1.42 5.75
CA THR A 39 -1.72 -0.90 6.70
C THR A 39 -1.48 -1.93 7.80
N VAL A 40 -0.82 -3.01 7.42
CA VAL A 40 -0.58 -4.21 8.24
C VAL A 40 0.81 -4.76 7.94
N ILE A 41 1.51 -5.20 8.98
CA ILE A 41 2.79 -5.90 8.87
C ILE A 41 2.78 -7.14 9.76
N SER A 42 3.34 -8.24 9.27
CA SER A 42 3.49 -9.49 9.99
C SER A 42 4.95 -9.92 10.00
N PHE A 43 5.46 -10.26 11.17
CA PHE A 43 6.82 -10.73 11.38
C PHE A 43 6.80 -12.26 11.44
N GLY A 44 7.43 -12.90 10.48
CA GLY A 44 7.63 -14.34 10.46
C GLY A 44 9.00 -14.73 11.01
N ASP A 45 9.25 -16.05 11.15
CA ASP A 45 10.54 -16.56 11.62
C ASP A 45 11.71 -16.22 10.70
N ASN A 46 11.43 -16.12 9.39
CA ASN A 46 12.48 -15.93 8.40
C ASN A 46 12.27 -14.66 7.55
N ASP A 47 11.06 -14.15 7.43
CA ASP A 47 10.73 -13.00 6.59
C ASP A 47 9.59 -12.19 7.18
N ARG A 48 9.44 -10.97 6.68
CA ARG A 48 8.32 -10.09 7.00
C ARG A 48 7.36 -9.98 5.81
N ASN A 49 6.07 -9.98 6.10
CA ASN A 49 5.03 -9.75 5.13
C ASN A 49 4.28 -8.46 5.44
N TYR A 50 3.75 -7.78 4.43
CA TYR A 50 3.01 -6.54 4.57
C TYR A 50 1.80 -6.52 3.63
N GLY A 51 0.92 -5.54 3.80
CA GLY A 51 -0.23 -5.35 2.91
C GLY A 51 -1.15 -6.56 2.86
N ASP A 52 -1.57 -6.94 1.66
CA ASP A 52 -2.54 -8.01 1.42
C ASP A 52 -2.10 -9.37 1.99
N ILE A 53 -0.81 -9.71 1.87
CA ILE A 53 -0.27 -10.99 2.36
C ILE A 53 -0.38 -11.05 3.89
N ALA A 54 0.01 -9.97 4.58
CA ALA A 54 -0.09 -9.89 6.04
C ALA A 54 -1.55 -9.86 6.50
N PHE A 55 -2.42 -9.14 5.79
CA PHE A 55 -3.84 -9.04 6.12
C PHE A 55 -4.54 -10.39 5.98
N ASN A 56 -4.33 -11.13 4.88
CA ASN A 56 -4.95 -12.43 4.63
C ASN A 56 -4.48 -13.51 5.62
N SER A 57 -3.22 -13.44 6.06
CA SER A 57 -2.66 -14.37 7.06
C SER A 57 -2.93 -13.95 8.51
N ASN A 58 -3.54 -12.80 8.76
CA ASN A 58 -3.69 -12.20 10.08
C ASN A 58 -4.38 -13.13 11.10
N ARG A 59 -5.47 -13.82 10.71
CA ARG A 59 -6.19 -14.75 11.61
C ARG A 59 -5.29 -15.89 12.10
N SER A 60 -4.45 -16.44 11.23
CA SER A 60 -3.54 -17.55 11.57
C SER A 60 -2.27 -17.07 12.30
N LYS A 61 -1.78 -15.88 11.95
CA LYS A 61 -0.54 -15.28 12.47
C LYS A 61 -0.78 -14.08 13.40
N PHE A 62 -1.92 -14.00 14.09
CA PHE A 62 -2.31 -12.84 14.88
C PHE A 62 -1.29 -12.45 15.96
N LYS A 63 -0.51 -13.43 16.51
CA LYS A 63 0.53 -13.17 17.53
C LYS A 63 1.79 -12.48 16.99
N SER A 64 1.93 -12.39 15.68
CA SER A 64 3.07 -11.73 15.02
C SER A 64 2.65 -10.70 13.99
N THR A 65 1.35 -10.36 13.93
CA THR A 65 0.80 -9.40 12.99
C THR A 65 0.32 -8.16 13.73
N ILE A 66 0.86 -7.00 13.32
CA ILE A 66 0.46 -5.69 13.83
C ILE A 66 -0.41 -5.01 12.77
N ILE A 67 -1.65 -4.75 13.14
CA ILE A 67 -2.58 -3.93 12.36
C ILE A 67 -2.54 -2.49 12.88
N TYR A 68 -2.79 -1.52 11.98
CA TYR A 68 -2.86 -0.09 12.32
C TYR A 68 -1.59 0.45 13.00
N PRO A 69 -0.37 0.16 12.50
CA PRO A 69 0.88 0.55 13.18
C PRO A 69 1.00 2.05 13.39
N ASN A 70 0.45 2.88 12.52
CA ASN A 70 0.43 4.34 12.65
C ASN A 70 -0.35 4.85 13.88
N ARG A 71 -1.26 4.04 14.43
CA ARG A 71 -2.06 4.41 15.60
C ARG A 71 -1.31 4.32 16.92
N TRP A 72 -0.14 3.68 16.92
CA TRP A 72 0.69 3.49 18.11
C TRP A 72 1.84 4.50 18.21
N LEU A 73 2.06 5.30 17.16
CA LEU A 73 3.15 6.28 17.13
C LEU A 73 2.99 7.34 18.21
N GLY A 74 4.07 7.65 18.91
CA GLY A 74 4.11 8.68 19.95
C GLY A 74 3.30 8.36 21.23
N ILE A 75 2.77 7.15 21.35
CA ILE A 75 2.01 6.71 22.53
C ILE A 75 2.95 6.04 23.54
N ASN A 76 2.94 6.53 24.77
CA ASN A 76 3.62 5.88 25.88
C ASN A 76 2.70 4.85 26.58
N TYR A 77 3.27 3.86 27.26
CA TYR A 77 2.50 2.78 27.89
C TYR A 77 1.44 3.27 28.89
N ASN A 78 1.69 4.40 29.55
CA ASN A 78 0.78 4.97 30.55
C ASN A 78 -0.29 5.92 29.97
N ASN A 79 -0.34 6.15 28.66
CA ASN A 79 -1.31 7.04 28.03
C ASN A 79 -2.70 6.41 27.98
N THR A 80 -3.75 7.27 28.10
CA THR A 80 -5.14 6.81 27.95
C THR A 80 -5.42 6.30 26.52
N LEU A 81 -4.70 6.83 25.53
CA LEU A 81 -4.80 6.36 24.13
C LEU A 81 -4.47 4.88 23.97
N LYS A 82 -3.54 4.35 24.78
CA LYS A 82 -3.17 2.92 24.77
C LYS A 82 -4.39 2.03 25.05
N GLU A 83 -5.18 2.35 26.07
CA GLU A 83 -6.36 1.59 26.47
C GLU A 83 -7.44 1.61 25.37
N GLU A 84 -7.64 2.76 24.73
CA GLU A 84 -8.59 2.91 23.65
C GLU A 84 -8.15 2.18 22.36
N GLU A 85 -6.87 2.23 21.98
CA GLU A 85 -6.35 1.56 20.80
C GLU A 85 -6.27 0.03 20.98
N GLU A 86 -6.03 -0.46 22.20
CA GLU A 86 -5.92 -1.88 22.49
C GLU A 86 -7.20 -2.67 22.19
N LYS A 87 -8.38 -2.00 22.26
CA LYS A 87 -9.66 -2.59 21.84
C LYS A 87 -9.64 -3.11 20.39
N TYR A 88 -8.85 -2.49 19.53
CA TYR A 88 -8.75 -2.82 18.09
C TYR A 88 -7.53 -3.68 17.78
N ALA A 89 -6.59 -3.83 18.69
CA ALA A 89 -5.36 -4.58 18.48
C ALA A 89 -5.58 -6.09 18.40
N ASN A 90 -4.74 -6.76 17.61
CA ASN A 90 -4.67 -8.22 17.58
C ASN A 90 -3.70 -8.77 18.62
N LEU A 91 -2.65 -7.99 18.90
CA LEU A 91 -1.61 -8.26 19.89
C LEU A 91 -1.56 -7.08 20.86
N SER A 92 -1.68 -7.36 22.15
CA SER A 92 -1.62 -6.33 23.19
C SER A 92 -0.20 -5.76 23.28
N PRO A 93 -0.07 -4.43 23.40
CA PRO A 93 1.22 -3.80 23.64
C PRO A 93 1.74 -4.13 25.03
N VAL A 94 3.06 -4.14 25.15
CA VAL A 94 3.75 -4.38 26.42
C VAL A 94 4.65 -3.20 26.76
N LYS A 95 4.94 -3.07 28.05
CA LYS A 95 5.87 -2.07 28.57
C LYS A 95 7.30 -2.58 28.40
N ASN A 96 8.20 -1.74 27.93
CA ASN A 96 9.63 -2.00 27.98
C ASN A 96 10.11 -1.93 29.44
N GLU A 97 10.88 -2.91 29.84
CA GLU A 97 11.39 -3.04 31.21
C GLU A 97 12.45 -1.98 31.56
N PHE A 98 13.13 -1.41 30.57
CA PHE A 98 14.24 -0.48 30.75
C PHE A 98 13.83 0.99 30.80
N ASP A 99 12.94 1.42 29.88
CA ASP A 99 12.62 2.84 29.67
C ASP A 99 11.13 3.19 29.75
N ASN A 100 10.29 2.20 30.09
CA ASN A 100 8.84 2.30 30.15
C ASN A 100 8.15 2.66 28.80
N SER A 101 8.86 2.58 27.67
CA SER A 101 8.28 2.77 26.36
C SER A 101 7.24 1.69 26.03
N LEU A 102 6.33 2.01 25.12
CA LEU A 102 5.36 1.05 24.60
C LEU A 102 5.99 0.28 23.43
N GLY A 103 5.71 -1.01 23.35
CA GLY A 103 6.09 -1.82 22.20
C GLY A 103 5.37 -3.16 22.17
N PHE A 104 5.81 -4.05 21.29
CA PHE A 104 5.21 -5.36 21.08
C PHE A 104 6.27 -6.45 21.20
N LYS A 105 5.99 -7.49 21.98
CA LYS A 105 6.84 -8.69 22.06
C LYS A 105 6.36 -9.71 21.02
N ILE A 106 7.16 -9.91 19.99
CA ILE A 106 6.88 -10.80 18.85
C ILE A 106 7.80 -12.03 18.95
N ASN A 107 7.25 -13.21 18.72
CA ASN A 107 8.01 -14.46 18.77
C ASN A 107 8.62 -14.73 17.39
N ILE A 108 9.95 -14.75 17.28
CA ILE A 108 10.71 -15.01 16.07
C ILE A 108 11.74 -16.09 16.40
N LYS A 109 11.74 -17.21 15.68
CA LYS A 109 12.63 -18.36 15.91
C LYS A 109 12.70 -18.77 17.40
N ASN A 110 11.54 -18.83 18.04
CA ASN A 110 11.39 -19.14 19.48
C ASN A 110 12.02 -18.12 20.45
N GLN A 111 12.42 -16.95 19.97
CA GLN A 111 12.88 -15.83 20.78
C GLN A 111 11.83 -14.71 20.79
N LYS A 112 11.62 -14.09 21.97
CA LYS A 112 10.76 -12.92 22.09
C LYS A 112 11.56 -11.66 21.81
N VAL A 113 11.28 -11.02 20.69
CA VAL A 113 11.90 -9.76 20.27
C VAL A 113 10.93 -8.61 20.56
N PHE A 114 11.44 -7.54 21.16
CA PHE A 114 10.67 -6.33 21.43
C PHE A 114 10.82 -5.33 20.29
N TYR A 115 9.70 -4.86 19.74
CA TYR A 115 9.64 -3.85 18.70
C TYR A 115 8.86 -2.62 19.17
N THR A 116 9.45 -1.43 19.00
CA THR A 116 8.74 -0.16 19.22
C THR A 116 7.82 0.16 18.04
N PRO A 117 6.79 1.03 18.22
CA PRO A 117 5.94 1.46 17.13
C PRO A 117 6.71 2.09 15.96
N GLU A 118 7.79 2.85 16.25
CA GLU A 118 8.62 3.50 15.26
C GLU A 118 9.33 2.47 14.36
N VAL A 119 9.85 1.40 14.95
CA VAL A 119 10.50 0.29 14.22
C VAL A 119 9.48 -0.45 13.37
N ILE A 120 8.29 -0.73 13.91
CA ILE A 120 7.22 -1.43 13.19
C ILE A 120 6.76 -0.60 11.98
N MET A 121 6.53 0.70 12.19
CA MET A 121 6.14 1.62 11.13
C MET A 121 7.25 1.83 10.12
N GLY A 122 8.50 1.95 10.57
CA GLY A 122 9.69 2.03 9.71
C GLY A 122 9.84 0.79 8.82
N SER A 123 9.64 -0.40 9.38
CA SER A 123 9.62 -1.65 8.61
C SER A 123 8.50 -1.68 7.58
N PHE A 124 7.30 -1.18 7.90
CA PHE A 124 6.21 -1.08 6.94
C PHE A 124 6.54 -0.11 5.80
N LEU A 125 7.09 1.07 6.11
CA LEU A 125 7.50 2.08 5.12
C LEU A 125 8.61 1.56 4.20
N ASN A 126 9.60 0.85 4.74
CA ASN A 126 10.66 0.21 3.95
C ASN A 126 10.07 -0.76 2.92
N LYS A 127 9.08 -1.58 3.33
CA LYS A 127 8.42 -2.51 2.41
C LYS A 127 7.59 -1.81 1.33
N LEU A 128 6.98 -0.66 1.62
CA LEU A 128 6.28 0.13 0.62
C LEU A 128 7.20 0.62 -0.50
N LYS A 129 8.48 0.92 -0.20
CA LYS A 129 9.47 1.34 -1.20
C LYS A 129 9.55 0.36 -2.37
N ASN A 130 9.47 -0.93 -2.13
CA ASN A 130 9.53 -1.97 -3.15
C ASN A 130 8.41 -1.84 -4.21
N ILE A 131 7.29 -1.19 -3.88
CA ILE A 131 6.15 -1.05 -4.78
C ILE A 131 6.46 -0.05 -5.90
N TRP A 132 7.00 1.13 -5.56
CA TRP A 132 7.33 2.11 -6.60
C TRP A 132 8.65 1.82 -7.31
N LEU A 133 9.56 1.05 -6.71
CA LEU A 133 10.75 0.53 -7.41
C LEU A 133 10.37 -0.40 -8.57
N LYS A 134 9.32 -1.22 -8.42
CA LYS A 134 8.77 -2.07 -9.50
C LYS A 134 8.20 -1.25 -10.67
N GLU A 135 7.76 -0.02 -10.42
CA GLU A 135 7.30 0.92 -11.44
C GLU A 135 8.45 1.76 -12.06
N ASN A 136 9.70 1.39 -11.78
CA ASN A 136 10.92 2.07 -12.21
C ASN A 136 11.04 3.52 -11.70
N ILE A 137 10.49 3.80 -10.51
CA ILE A 137 10.64 5.09 -9.83
C ILE A 137 11.72 4.93 -8.77
N TYR A 138 12.85 5.59 -8.97
CA TYR A 138 14.03 5.48 -8.11
C TYR A 138 14.18 6.75 -7.27
N THR A 139 13.41 6.84 -6.18
CA THR A 139 13.49 7.95 -5.23
C THR A 139 13.26 7.45 -3.80
N ASP A 140 13.94 8.11 -2.86
CA ASP A 140 13.73 7.94 -1.42
C ASP A 140 12.97 9.13 -0.82
N ASN A 141 12.68 10.17 -1.62
CA ASN A 141 12.02 11.37 -1.16
C ASN A 141 10.51 11.20 -1.13
N ILE A 142 9.90 11.47 0.02
CA ILE A 142 8.47 11.34 0.23
C ILE A 142 7.84 12.57 0.87
N VAL A 143 6.58 12.83 0.53
CA VAL A 143 5.65 13.63 1.33
C VAL A 143 4.61 12.67 1.89
N ILE A 144 4.46 12.66 3.20
CA ILE A 144 3.54 11.74 3.88
C ILE A 144 2.46 12.54 4.63
N SER A 145 1.21 12.11 4.53
CA SER A 145 0.12 12.75 5.29
C SER A 145 0.13 12.29 6.74
N VAL A 146 -0.26 13.20 7.61
CA VAL A 146 -0.52 12.92 9.02
C VAL A 146 -1.86 13.53 9.43
N PRO A 147 -2.62 12.88 10.33
CA PRO A 147 -3.83 13.46 10.90
C PRO A 147 -3.56 14.83 11.51
N ASP A 148 -4.48 15.77 11.33
CA ASP A 148 -4.33 17.14 11.82
C ASP A 148 -4.10 17.20 13.34
N TYR A 149 -4.71 16.29 14.09
CA TYR A 149 -4.58 16.19 15.55
C TYR A 149 -3.26 15.59 16.04
N TYR A 150 -2.30 15.25 15.16
CA TYR A 150 -1.00 14.78 15.63
C TYR A 150 -0.23 15.86 16.36
N THR A 151 0.18 15.55 17.60
CA THR A 151 1.10 16.35 18.41
C THR A 151 2.54 16.19 17.94
N ALA A 152 3.48 16.95 18.50
CA ALA A 152 4.91 16.75 18.27
C ALA A 152 5.37 15.33 18.60
N TYR A 153 4.73 14.66 19.57
CA TYR A 153 5.06 13.27 19.94
C TYR A 153 4.82 12.32 18.75
N GLU A 154 3.64 12.38 18.17
CA GLU A 154 3.22 11.52 17.06
C GLU A 154 3.93 11.89 15.75
N ARG A 155 4.11 13.20 15.50
CA ARG A 155 4.82 13.70 14.30
C ARG A 155 6.30 13.29 14.30
N GLN A 156 6.98 13.44 15.43
CA GLN A 156 8.38 13.03 15.54
C GLN A 156 8.52 11.51 15.43
N ALA A 157 7.64 10.73 16.06
CA ALA A 157 7.64 9.29 15.93
C ALA A 157 7.44 8.82 14.47
N MET A 158 6.65 9.56 13.68
CA MET A 158 6.54 9.31 12.24
C MET A 158 7.84 9.67 11.50
N LEU A 159 8.50 10.79 11.83
CA LEU A 159 9.80 11.15 11.24
C LEU A 159 10.88 10.13 11.60
N ASP A 160 10.90 9.65 12.84
CA ASP A 160 11.82 8.61 13.29
C ASP A 160 11.58 7.31 12.51
N SER A 161 10.32 6.93 12.29
CA SER A 161 9.94 5.78 11.46
C SER A 161 10.41 5.91 10.00
N ILE A 162 10.28 7.10 9.42
CA ILE A 162 10.77 7.39 8.07
C ILE A 162 12.30 7.27 8.01
N ASN A 163 13.00 7.78 9.01
CA ASN A 163 14.47 7.66 9.08
C ASN A 163 14.92 6.19 9.20
N ILE A 164 14.26 5.41 10.06
CA ILE A 164 14.52 3.97 10.23
C ILE A 164 14.32 3.22 8.91
N SER A 165 13.30 3.58 8.12
CA SER A 165 13.03 2.97 6.82
C SER A 165 14.05 3.30 5.72
N GLY A 166 14.96 4.24 5.98
CA GLY A 166 15.91 4.75 4.98
C GLY A 166 15.31 5.70 3.94
N LEU A 167 14.08 6.18 4.16
CA LEU A 167 13.43 7.19 3.34
C LEU A 167 13.74 8.61 3.82
N ASN A 168 13.57 9.59 2.93
CA ASN A 168 13.78 11.01 3.22
C ASN A 168 12.44 11.74 3.26
N CYS A 169 12.07 12.28 4.41
CA CYS A 169 10.87 13.08 4.55
C CYS A 169 11.08 14.49 4.00
N PHE A 170 10.47 14.80 2.86
CA PHE A 170 10.41 16.18 2.38
C PHE A 170 9.48 17.02 3.28
N SER A 171 8.31 16.51 3.63
CA SER A 171 7.39 17.14 4.58
C SER A 171 6.39 16.14 5.13
N LEU A 172 6.03 16.31 6.41
CA LEU A 172 4.77 15.82 6.95
C LEU A 172 3.68 16.84 6.58
N LEU A 173 2.64 16.37 5.89
CA LEU A 173 1.54 17.23 5.45
C LEU A 173 0.26 16.87 6.18
N ASN A 174 -0.42 17.87 6.78
CA ASN A 174 -1.72 17.65 7.39
C ASN A 174 -2.73 17.14 6.36
N GLU A 175 -3.58 16.17 6.73
CA GLU A 175 -4.61 15.59 5.86
C GLU A 175 -5.55 16.68 5.32
N SER A 176 -6.00 17.64 6.15
CA SER A 176 -6.81 18.77 5.70
C SER A 176 -6.14 19.62 4.62
N SER A 177 -4.84 19.85 4.74
CA SER A 177 -4.06 20.60 3.74
C SER A 177 -3.91 19.81 2.45
N ALA A 178 -3.66 18.49 2.52
CA ALA A 178 -3.56 17.63 1.35
C ALA A 178 -4.89 17.59 0.57
N ILE A 179 -6.02 17.44 1.27
CA ILE A 179 -7.36 17.46 0.68
C ILE A 179 -7.61 18.79 -0.04
N ALA A 180 -7.31 19.91 0.64
CA ALA A 180 -7.53 21.25 0.10
C ALA A 180 -6.65 21.49 -1.15
N ILE A 181 -5.40 21.07 -1.15
CA ILE A 181 -4.51 21.15 -2.32
C ILE A 181 -5.10 20.37 -3.49
N HIS A 182 -5.49 19.11 -3.27
CA HIS A 182 -6.07 18.32 -4.35
C HIS A 182 -7.36 18.93 -4.90
N TYR A 183 -8.26 19.42 -4.03
CA TYR A 183 -9.46 20.14 -4.43
C TYR A 183 -9.15 21.37 -5.29
N ALA A 184 -8.19 22.20 -4.88
CA ALA A 184 -7.77 23.37 -5.62
C ALA A 184 -7.32 23.04 -7.05
N PHE A 185 -6.56 21.95 -7.23
CA PHE A 185 -6.11 21.51 -8.55
C PHE A 185 -7.25 20.95 -9.42
N GLN A 186 -8.21 20.27 -8.82
CA GLN A 186 -9.40 19.80 -9.56
C GLN A 186 -10.32 20.94 -10.02
N LYS A 187 -10.38 22.02 -9.23
CA LYS A 187 -11.25 23.18 -9.48
C LYS A 187 -10.49 24.40 -10.01
N LEU A 188 -9.27 24.22 -10.52
CA LEU A 188 -8.37 25.30 -10.88
C LEU A 188 -8.98 26.37 -11.79
N LYS A 189 -9.78 25.95 -12.77
CA LYS A 189 -10.46 26.87 -13.73
C LYS A 189 -11.62 27.63 -13.10
N GLU A 190 -12.22 27.09 -12.04
CA GLU A 190 -13.41 27.63 -11.35
C GLU A 190 -13.06 28.28 -10.03
N LEU A 191 -11.75 28.32 -9.68
CA LEU A 191 -11.28 28.72 -8.37
C LEU A 191 -11.37 30.24 -8.18
N ASP A 192 -12.51 30.70 -7.65
CA ASP A 192 -12.68 32.04 -7.12
C ASP A 192 -12.55 32.06 -5.59
N SER A 193 -12.71 33.23 -4.96
CA SER A 193 -12.74 33.31 -3.50
C SER A 193 -13.93 32.54 -2.94
N ARG A 194 -13.67 31.35 -2.38
CA ARG A 194 -14.70 30.47 -1.81
C ARG A 194 -14.23 29.78 -0.55
N ILE A 195 -15.18 29.42 0.30
CA ILE A 195 -14.95 28.59 1.50
C ILE A 195 -15.58 27.22 1.25
N VAL A 196 -14.83 26.17 1.50
CA VAL A 196 -15.27 24.78 1.34
C VAL A 196 -15.11 24.05 2.66
N CYS A 197 -16.11 23.27 3.02
CA CYS A 197 -16.08 22.34 4.14
C CYS A 197 -15.69 20.96 3.62
N PHE A 198 -14.71 20.31 4.24
CA PHE A 198 -14.35 18.94 3.99
C PHE A 198 -14.67 18.10 5.22
N ILE A 199 -15.42 17.03 5.02
CA ILE A 199 -15.73 16.04 6.06
C ILE A 199 -14.97 14.77 5.72
N ASP A 200 -13.91 14.51 6.45
CA ASP A 200 -13.14 13.27 6.35
C ASP A 200 -13.56 12.30 7.44
N PHE A 201 -14.34 11.30 7.04
CA PHE A 201 -14.80 10.24 7.93
C PHE A 201 -14.13 8.92 7.54
N GLY A 202 -12.93 8.75 8.05
CA GLY A 202 -12.04 7.63 7.75
C GLY A 202 -12.36 6.36 8.54
N HIS A 203 -11.34 5.51 8.65
CA HIS A 203 -11.43 4.23 9.38
C HIS A 203 -11.38 4.41 10.90
N SER A 204 -10.55 5.32 11.42
CA SER A 204 -10.29 5.46 12.87
C SER A 204 -10.64 6.82 13.45
N HIS A 205 -10.85 7.85 12.65
CA HIS A 205 -11.12 9.20 13.10
C HIS A 205 -12.05 9.95 12.14
N LEU A 206 -12.59 11.04 12.63
CA LEU A 206 -13.36 12.02 11.90
C LEU A 206 -12.64 13.37 11.98
N THR A 207 -12.46 14.03 10.84
CA THR A 207 -11.96 15.42 10.77
C THR A 207 -12.91 16.28 9.93
N ILE A 208 -13.30 17.42 10.45
CA ILE A 208 -14.05 18.45 9.75
C ILE A 208 -13.15 19.66 9.59
N SER A 209 -12.85 20.03 8.36
CA SER A 209 -12.01 21.16 8.06
C SER A 209 -12.67 22.14 7.11
N TYR A 210 -12.34 23.43 7.27
CA TYR A 210 -12.82 24.50 6.40
C TYR A 210 -11.62 25.18 5.79
N ALA A 211 -11.61 25.26 4.46
CA ALA A 211 -10.53 25.92 3.72
C ALA A 211 -11.08 27.07 2.89
N GLN A 212 -10.39 28.19 2.92
CA GLN A 212 -10.61 29.32 2.05
C GLN A 212 -9.64 29.28 0.88
N PHE A 213 -10.17 29.41 -0.31
CA PHE A 213 -9.43 29.38 -1.55
C PHE A 213 -9.39 30.75 -2.20
N THR A 214 -8.26 31.10 -2.77
CA THR A 214 -8.08 32.17 -3.72
C THR A 214 -7.23 31.69 -4.88
N LYS A 215 -7.06 32.48 -5.94
CA LYS A 215 -6.20 32.11 -7.09
C LYS A 215 -4.73 31.83 -6.71
N LYS A 216 -4.26 32.31 -5.55
CA LYS A 216 -2.85 32.21 -5.13
C LYS A 216 -2.66 31.55 -3.76
N GLU A 217 -3.70 31.45 -2.95
CA GLU A 217 -3.59 31.02 -1.55
C GLU A 217 -4.66 29.98 -1.21
N ILE A 218 -4.24 29.00 -0.42
CA ILE A 218 -5.12 28.06 0.28
C ILE A 218 -4.90 28.28 1.78
N LYS A 219 -5.93 28.70 2.50
CA LYS A 219 -5.88 28.91 3.94
C LYS A 219 -6.81 27.95 4.64
N ILE A 220 -6.27 27.09 5.50
CA ILE A 220 -7.07 26.28 6.40
C ILE A 220 -7.55 27.18 7.55
N LEU A 221 -8.87 27.36 7.65
CA LEU A 221 -9.50 28.29 8.58
C LEU A 221 -9.77 27.66 9.94
N LEU A 222 -10.22 26.41 9.93
CA LEU A 222 -10.64 25.69 11.13
C LEU A 222 -10.51 24.19 10.87
N VAL A 223 -10.05 23.45 11.86
CA VAL A 223 -10.00 21.99 11.86
C VAL A 223 -10.47 21.48 13.20
N ASN A 224 -11.46 20.58 13.17
CA ASN A 224 -11.93 19.86 14.36
C ASN A 224 -11.85 18.37 14.10
N SER A 225 -11.23 17.64 15.00
CA SER A 225 -11.02 16.20 14.87
C SER A 225 -11.53 15.44 16.10
N GLU A 226 -12.06 14.24 15.84
CA GLU A 226 -12.43 13.27 16.86
C GLU A 226 -11.65 11.98 16.62
N ARG A 227 -10.72 11.64 17.54
CA ARG A 227 -9.76 10.52 17.38
C ARG A 227 -10.41 9.14 17.34
N PHE A 228 -11.57 8.99 18.00
CA PHE A 228 -12.30 7.72 18.15
C PHE A 228 -13.73 7.91 17.63
N CYS A 229 -13.82 8.26 16.36
CA CYS A 229 -15.05 8.38 15.61
C CYS A 229 -14.77 8.02 14.14
N GLY A 230 -14.62 6.73 13.86
CA GLY A 230 -14.34 6.21 12.54
C GLY A 230 -15.15 4.95 12.23
N ALA A 231 -14.92 4.38 11.06
CA ALA A 231 -15.61 3.18 10.61
C ALA A 231 -15.38 1.98 11.54
N ARG A 232 -14.18 1.85 12.13
CA ARG A 232 -13.87 0.77 13.06
C ARG A 232 -14.64 0.85 14.36
N ASP A 233 -15.00 2.08 14.78
CA ASP A 233 -15.79 2.30 16.00
C ASP A 233 -17.24 1.86 15.77
N LEU A 234 -17.79 2.08 14.56
CA LEU A 234 -19.07 1.51 14.14
C LEU A 234 -19.04 -0.02 14.17
N ASP A 235 -18.00 -0.59 13.52
CA ASP A 235 -17.82 -2.04 13.43
C ASP A 235 -17.68 -2.67 14.82
N TYR A 236 -16.98 -1.99 15.76
CA TYR A 236 -16.78 -2.48 17.12
C TYR A 236 -18.07 -2.47 17.96
N LEU A 237 -18.90 -1.40 17.88
CA LEU A 237 -20.20 -1.36 18.55
C LEU A 237 -21.12 -2.51 18.05
N ILE A 238 -21.08 -2.81 16.77
CA ILE A 238 -21.84 -3.92 16.20
C ILE A 238 -21.27 -5.25 16.74
N ALA A 239 -19.93 -5.38 16.82
CA ALA A 239 -19.28 -6.57 17.36
C ALA A 239 -19.61 -6.80 18.83
N GLU A 240 -19.62 -5.76 19.66
CA GLU A 240 -20.04 -5.85 21.06
C GLU A 240 -21.50 -6.35 21.18
N LYS A 241 -22.41 -5.84 20.36
CA LYS A 241 -23.80 -6.29 20.34
C LYS A 241 -23.93 -7.75 19.95
N ILE A 242 -23.24 -8.17 18.91
CA ILE A 242 -23.26 -9.57 18.43
C ILE A 242 -22.60 -10.49 19.47
N SER A 243 -21.46 -10.10 20.04
CA SER A 243 -20.76 -10.90 21.05
C SER A 243 -21.61 -11.07 22.31
N TYR A 244 -22.30 -10.03 22.76
CA TYR A 244 -23.22 -10.10 23.89
C TYR A 244 -24.37 -11.08 23.66
N GLU A 245 -24.96 -11.09 22.45
CA GLU A 245 -26.05 -12.04 22.11
C GLU A 245 -25.53 -13.47 21.98
N PHE A 246 -24.36 -13.65 21.38
CA PHE A 246 -23.71 -14.94 21.26
C PHE A 246 -23.34 -15.51 22.64
N GLN A 247 -22.80 -14.68 23.55
CA GLN A 247 -22.44 -15.06 24.91
C GLN A 247 -23.66 -15.53 25.70
N LYS A 248 -24.81 -14.89 25.56
CA LYS A 248 -26.06 -15.33 26.21
C LYS A 248 -26.51 -16.74 25.77
N GLN A 249 -26.24 -17.09 24.52
CA GLN A 249 -26.67 -18.37 23.95
C GLN A 249 -25.63 -19.47 24.16
N ASN A 250 -24.34 -19.12 24.11
CA ASN A 250 -23.23 -20.06 24.03
C ASN A 250 -22.26 -20.03 25.23
N GLY A 251 -22.37 -19.02 26.11
CA GLY A 251 -21.53 -18.85 27.29
C GLY A 251 -20.14 -18.29 27.05
N GLU A 252 -19.78 -17.94 25.79
CA GLU A 252 -18.44 -17.47 25.41
C GLU A 252 -18.51 -16.08 24.75
N ASP A 253 -17.59 -15.19 25.12
CA ASP A 253 -17.42 -13.87 24.51
C ASP A 253 -16.52 -13.97 23.26
N LEU A 254 -17.05 -13.55 22.12
CA LEU A 254 -16.29 -13.57 20.85
C LEU A 254 -15.11 -12.60 20.83
N LEU A 255 -15.17 -11.52 21.61
CA LEU A 255 -14.13 -10.50 21.66
C LEU A 255 -12.92 -10.92 22.49
N ASP A 256 -13.06 -11.91 23.38
CA ASP A 256 -11.95 -12.49 24.14
C ASP A 256 -11.06 -13.40 23.30
N SER A 257 -11.59 -13.94 22.19
CA SER A 257 -10.82 -14.75 21.26
C SER A 257 -10.27 -13.90 20.10
N PRO A 258 -8.95 -13.66 19.99
CA PRO A 258 -8.38 -12.88 18.89
C PRO A 258 -8.78 -13.39 17.50
N LYS A 259 -8.87 -14.71 17.30
CA LYS A 259 -9.27 -15.30 16.03
C LYS A 259 -10.75 -15.05 15.70
N ALA A 260 -11.63 -15.18 16.69
CA ALA A 260 -13.05 -14.89 16.54
C ALA A 260 -13.27 -13.41 16.28
N LYS A 261 -12.63 -12.54 17.06
CA LYS A 261 -12.66 -11.07 16.90
C LYS A 261 -12.25 -10.64 15.50
N ILE A 262 -11.13 -11.15 14.96
CA ILE A 262 -10.67 -10.84 13.59
C ILE A 262 -11.71 -11.25 12.55
N SER A 263 -12.27 -12.47 12.65
CA SER A 263 -13.29 -12.97 11.73
C SER A 263 -14.57 -12.13 11.79
N LEU A 264 -15.03 -11.85 13.01
CA LEU A 264 -16.21 -11.04 13.27
C LEU A 264 -16.08 -9.61 12.72
N MET A 265 -14.99 -8.92 13.03
CA MET A 265 -14.74 -7.55 12.55
C MET A 265 -14.67 -7.48 11.03
N ASN A 266 -14.06 -8.48 10.37
CA ASN A 266 -14.01 -8.54 8.90
C ASN A 266 -15.39 -8.77 8.28
N ALA A 267 -16.20 -9.67 8.85
CA ALA A 267 -17.55 -9.93 8.38
C ALA A 267 -18.47 -8.71 8.57
N ILE A 268 -18.42 -8.07 9.73
CA ILE A 268 -19.16 -6.83 10.03
C ILE A 268 -18.78 -5.73 9.03
N ASN A 269 -17.49 -5.48 8.81
CA ASN A 269 -17.04 -4.45 7.88
C ASN A 269 -17.57 -4.69 6.45
N LYS A 270 -17.57 -5.95 6.00
CA LYS A 270 -18.12 -6.34 4.69
C LYS A 270 -19.63 -6.08 4.63
N GLU A 271 -20.37 -6.48 5.67
CA GLU A 271 -21.82 -6.38 5.67
C GLU A 271 -22.29 -4.92 5.87
N ARG A 272 -21.65 -4.14 6.76
CA ARG A 272 -21.93 -2.71 6.93
C ARG A 272 -21.78 -1.94 5.61
N LYS A 273 -20.77 -2.26 4.81
CA LYS A 273 -20.60 -1.66 3.46
C LYS A 273 -21.77 -1.98 2.54
N LYS A 274 -22.30 -3.20 2.55
CA LYS A 274 -23.49 -3.56 1.76
C LYS A 274 -24.74 -2.80 2.25
N LEU A 275 -24.88 -2.59 3.57
CA LEU A 275 -25.99 -1.85 4.16
C LEU A 275 -26.00 -0.34 3.80
N THR A 276 -24.96 0.18 3.14
CA THR A 276 -25.03 1.53 2.54
C THR A 276 -26.04 1.59 1.39
N VAL A 277 -26.28 0.49 0.71
CA VAL A 277 -27.24 0.36 -0.41
C VAL A 277 -28.45 -0.48 0.00
N ASN A 278 -28.21 -1.64 0.59
CA ASN A 278 -29.27 -2.59 1.00
C ASN A 278 -29.90 -2.15 2.34
N THR A 279 -31.14 -2.60 2.58
CA THR A 279 -31.83 -2.36 3.86
C THR A 279 -31.67 -3.52 4.85
N GLU A 280 -31.41 -4.71 4.33
CA GLU A 280 -31.23 -5.94 5.10
C GLU A 280 -29.89 -6.58 4.79
N GLY A 281 -29.29 -7.26 5.76
CA GLY A 281 -28.03 -7.96 5.66
C GLY A 281 -27.97 -9.12 6.66
N ASN A 282 -27.02 -10.02 6.43
CA ASN A 282 -26.76 -11.19 7.28
C ASN A 282 -25.26 -11.40 7.46
N ILE A 283 -24.83 -11.64 8.69
CA ILE A 283 -23.47 -11.99 9.07
C ILE A 283 -23.46 -13.48 9.42
N SER A 284 -22.81 -14.29 8.60
CA SER A 284 -22.65 -15.73 8.83
C SER A 284 -21.16 -16.09 8.83
N ILE A 285 -20.72 -16.80 9.86
CA ILE A 285 -19.33 -17.25 10.04
C ILE A 285 -19.36 -18.68 10.58
N ASP A 286 -18.91 -19.61 9.75
CA ASP A 286 -18.78 -21.02 10.15
C ASP A 286 -17.62 -21.17 11.12
N GLU A 287 -17.79 -21.99 12.14
CA GLU A 287 -16.79 -22.25 13.18
C GLU A 287 -16.10 -21.00 13.72
N ILE A 288 -16.88 -19.99 14.09
CA ILE A 288 -16.32 -18.75 14.68
C ILE A 288 -15.51 -19.07 15.94
N ILE A 289 -16.04 -20.01 16.75
CA ILE A 289 -15.36 -20.71 17.83
C ILE A 289 -15.56 -22.21 17.56
N LYS A 290 -14.63 -23.05 18.00
CA LYS A 290 -14.63 -24.50 17.73
C LYS A 290 -15.99 -25.14 18.00
N GLY A 291 -16.60 -25.67 16.94
CA GLY A 291 -17.90 -26.37 16.98
C GLY A 291 -19.13 -25.44 17.13
N LYS A 292 -18.96 -24.12 16.93
CA LYS A 292 -20.06 -23.14 17.02
C LYS A 292 -20.03 -22.17 15.85
N ASP A 293 -21.14 -22.07 15.15
CA ASP A 293 -21.35 -21.12 14.06
C ASP A 293 -21.99 -19.84 14.58
N LEU A 294 -21.77 -18.75 13.86
CA LEU A 294 -22.45 -17.48 14.09
C LEU A 294 -23.36 -17.16 12.90
N THR A 295 -24.62 -16.87 13.20
CA THR A 295 -25.55 -16.24 12.24
C THR A 295 -26.26 -15.08 12.93
N PHE A 296 -26.23 -13.90 12.30
CA PHE A 296 -26.82 -12.70 12.85
C PHE A 296 -27.42 -11.83 11.75
N ASP A 297 -28.73 -11.57 11.84
CA ASP A 297 -29.43 -10.70 10.91
C ASP A 297 -29.27 -9.23 11.32
N LEU A 298 -28.75 -8.42 10.42
CA LEU A 298 -28.48 -7.00 10.64
C LEU A 298 -29.21 -6.14 9.61
N SER A 299 -30.36 -5.57 9.99
CA SER A 299 -30.99 -4.56 9.16
C SER A 299 -30.29 -3.20 9.33
N ARG A 300 -30.37 -2.34 8.28
CA ARG A 300 -29.88 -0.95 8.36
C ARG A 300 -30.46 -0.21 9.56
N LYS A 301 -31.77 -0.36 9.83
CA LYS A 301 -32.45 0.28 10.96
C LYS A 301 -31.89 -0.18 12.31
N ASN A 302 -31.55 -1.48 12.45
CA ASN A 302 -30.92 -2.00 13.67
C ASN A 302 -29.48 -1.54 13.78
N MET A 303 -28.72 -1.52 12.69
CA MET A 303 -27.37 -0.97 12.64
C MET A 303 -27.36 0.50 13.12
N GLU A 304 -28.24 1.35 12.59
CA GLU A 304 -28.33 2.77 12.97
C GLU A 304 -28.65 2.96 14.45
N LYS A 305 -29.45 2.07 15.07
CA LYS A 305 -29.69 2.10 16.51
C LYS A 305 -28.44 1.71 17.31
N ILE A 306 -27.68 0.71 16.86
CA ILE A 306 -26.46 0.24 17.54
C ILE A 306 -25.39 1.32 17.49
N ILE A 307 -25.21 1.98 16.35
CA ILE A 307 -24.18 3.00 16.14
C ILE A 307 -24.59 4.40 16.60
N LEU A 308 -25.74 4.56 17.27
CA LEU A 308 -26.26 5.86 17.74
C LEU A 308 -25.22 6.68 18.52
N PRO A 309 -24.36 6.12 19.39
CA PRO A 309 -23.33 6.90 20.08
C PRO A 309 -22.38 7.61 19.10
N ILE A 310 -21.99 6.97 18.00
CA ILE A 310 -21.12 7.55 16.98
C ILE A 310 -21.88 8.57 16.13
N LEU A 311 -23.13 8.30 15.78
CA LEU A 311 -23.99 9.29 15.10
C LEU A 311 -24.11 10.58 15.91
N THR A 312 -24.28 10.48 17.24
CA THR A 312 -24.35 11.62 18.14
C THR A 312 -23.02 12.39 18.18
N LYS A 313 -21.88 11.70 18.29
CA LYS A 313 -20.55 12.33 18.22
C LYS A 313 -20.36 13.07 16.90
N PHE A 314 -20.70 12.42 15.78
CA PHE A 314 -20.61 13.00 14.45
C PHE A 314 -21.44 14.27 14.32
N GLU A 315 -22.72 14.23 14.72
CA GLU A 315 -23.62 15.39 14.68
C GLU A 315 -23.11 16.53 15.56
N ASN A 316 -22.67 16.23 16.79
CA ASN A 316 -22.13 17.22 17.71
C ASN A 316 -20.88 17.89 17.15
N LEU A 317 -19.96 17.14 16.51
CA LEU A 317 -18.77 17.70 15.89
C LEU A 317 -19.16 18.63 14.72
N CYS A 318 -20.10 18.23 13.86
CA CYS A 318 -20.63 19.09 12.79
C CYS A 318 -21.18 20.41 13.33
N LYS A 319 -22.04 20.34 14.37
CA LYS A 319 -22.66 21.52 14.98
C LYS A 319 -21.65 22.42 15.69
N SER A 320 -20.72 21.84 16.46
CA SER A 320 -19.70 22.60 17.18
C SER A 320 -18.69 23.27 16.23
N SER A 321 -18.29 22.59 15.16
CA SER A 321 -17.43 23.15 14.13
C SER A 321 -18.08 24.35 13.43
N LEU A 322 -19.36 24.22 13.07
CA LEU A 322 -20.09 25.30 12.44
C LEU A 322 -20.25 26.52 13.40
N LYS A 323 -20.55 26.27 14.70
CA LYS A 323 -20.64 27.32 15.71
C LYS A 323 -19.29 28.03 15.92
N GLN A 324 -18.16 27.33 15.84
CA GLN A 324 -16.83 27.96 15.91
C GLN A 324 -16.56 28.82 14.68
N LEU A 325 -16.95 28.36 13.50
CA LEU A 325 -16.82 29.11 12.25
C LEU A 325 -17.68 30.39 12.27
N GLU A 326 -18.89 30.34 12.86
CA GLU A 326 -19.77 31.48 13.03
C GLU A 326 -19.17 32.56 13.96
N LYS A 327 -18.44 32.17 15.01
CA LYS A 327 -17.68 33.11 15.85
C LYS A 327 -16.58 33.86 15.08
N MET A 328 -16.09 33.28 13.96
CA MET A 328 -15.16 33.94 13.04
C MET A 328 -15.88 34.82 12.00
N GLY A 329 -17.22 34.98 12.10
CA GLY A 329 -18.05 35.75 11.16
C GLY A 329 -18.38 35.01 9.87
N ILE A 330 -18.19 33.72 9.82
CA ILE A 330 -18.43 32.88 8.64
C ILE A 330 -19.64 31.98 8.92
N TYR A 331 -20.73 32.22 8.22
CA TYR A 331 -21.98 31.51 8.38
C TYR A 331 -22.18 30.43 7.33
N THR A 332 -23.12 29.52 7.53
CA THR A 332 -23.44 28.41 6.61
C THR A 332 -23.63 28.87 5.16
N LYS A 333 -24.26 30.05 4.95
CA LYS A 333 -24.45 30.65 3.61
C LYS A 333 -23.14 30.98 2.88
N ASN A 334 -22.05 31.21 3.62
CA ASN A 334 -20.73 31.53 3.06
C ASN A 334 -19.95 30.26 2.61
N ILE A 335 -20.38 29.08 3.06
CA ILE A 335 -19.79 27.82 2.66
C ILE A 335 -20.26 27.49 1.23
N HIS A 336 -19.34 27.38 0.30
CA HIS A 336 -19.64 27.08 -1.10
C HIS A 336 -20.17 25.65 -1.27
N SER A 337 -19.44 24.66 -0.78
CA SER A 337 -19.79 23.25 -0.81
C SER A 337 -19.34 22.51 0.44
N VAL A 338 -19.94 21.35 0.69
CA VAL A 338 -19.51 20.36 1.68
C VAL A 338 -19.04 19.14 0.91
N GLU A 339 -17.75 18.83 0.97
CA GLU A 339 -17.10 17.79 0.19
C GLU A 339 -16.87 16.52 1.00
N MET A 340 -17.15 15.37 0.37
CA MET A 340 -16.97 14.06 0.98
C MET A 340 -15.53 13.59 0.86
N VAL A 341 -14.95 13.20 2.00
CA VAL A 341 -13.70 12.43 2.09
C VAL A 341 -13.96 11.23 3.01
N GLY A 342 -13.53 10.05 2.60
CA GLY A 342 -13.83 8.79 3.30
C GLY A 342 -15.18 8.18 2.95
N ASP A 343 -15.18 6.87 2.71
CA ASP A 343 -16.35 6.12 2.21
C ASP A 343 -17.45 5.89 3.25
N THR A 344 -17.16 6.07 4.54
CA THR A 344 -18.13 5.86 5.62
C THR A 344 -19.34 6.80 5.51
N LEU A 345 -19.14 7.99 4.95
CA LEU A 345 -20.19 9.00 4.72
C LEU A 345 -21.26 8.57 3.69
N ARG A 346 -21.03 7.50 2.93
CA ARG A 346 -22.05 6.97 1.99
C ARG A 346 -23.27 6.39 2.70
N THR A 347 -23.18 6.12 4.01
CA THR A 347 -24.30 5.57 4.80
C THR A 347 -25.39 6.65 4.96
N PRO A 348 -26.67 6.34 4.67
CA PRO A 348 -27.75 7.36 4.62
C PRO A 348 -27.93 8.18 5.89
N CYS A 349 -27.73 7.61 7.08
CA CYS A 349 -27.85 8.35 8.35
C CYS A 349 -26.88 9.52 8.45
N PHE A 350 -25.62 9.38 7.99
CA PHE A 350 -24.64 10.48 7.98
C PHE A 350 -25.01 11.56 6.96
N LEU A 351 -25.47 11.16 5.76
CA LEU A 351 -25.94 12.11 4.74
C LEU A 351 -27.08 12.98 5.25
N ASN A 352 -28.03 12.38 5.98
CA ASN A 352 -29.14 13.11 6.58
C ASN A 352 -28.68 14.13 7.63
N ILE A 353 -27.71 13.75 8.48
CA ILE A 353 -27.14 14.67 9.48
C ILE A 353 -26.47 15.86 8.76
N ILE A 354 -25.66 15.62 7.76
CA ILE A 354 -24.97 16.67 7.00
C ILE A 354 -25.98 17.62 6.36
N LYS A 355 -27.00 17.06 5.69
CA LYS A 355 -28.05 17.86 5.07
C LYS A 355 -28.79 18.75 6.11
N ASN A 356 -29.09 18.19 7.27
CA ASN A 356 -29.78 18.92 8.34
C ASN A 356 -28.90 20.01 8.97
N VAL A 357 -27.62 19.78 9.19
CA VAL A 357 -26.70 20.72 9.83
C VAL A 357 -26.25 21.83 8.86
N TYR A 358 -25.82 21.45 7.67
CA TYR A 358 -25.22 22.39 6.71
C TYR A 358 -26.26 22.99 5.73
N GLN A 359 -27.49 22.47 5.69
CA GLN A 359 -28.52 22.83 4.70
C GLN A 359 -28.02 22.71 3.26
N LYS A 360 -27.14 21.73 3.01
CA LYS A 360 -26.51 21.44 1.75
C LYS A 360 -26.41 19.92 1.55
N ASP A 361 -26.50 19.51 0.29
CA ASP A 361 -26.18 18.13 -0.06
C ASP A 361 -24.66 17.94 -0.11
N LEU A 362 -24.21 16.72 0.18
CA LEU A 362 -22.80 16.36 0.18
C LEU A 362 -22.29 16.24 -1.25
N SER A 363 -21.27 17.00 -1.60
CA SER A 363 -20.59 16.94 -2.89
C SER A 363 -19.61 15.75 -2.97
N LYS A 364 -19.48 15.19 -4.17
CA LYS A 364 -18.61 14.02 -4.47
C LYS A 364 -17.56 14.38 -5.54
N THR A 365 -16.96 15.55 -5.41
CA THR A 365 -15.96 16.03 -6.37
C THR A 365 -14.66 15.25 -6.26
N LEU A 366 -14.25 14.89 -5.04
CA LEU A 366 -13.02 14.20 -4.73
C LEU A 366 -13.18 12.68 -4.87
N ILE A 367 -12.06 11.99 -5.16
CA ILE A 367 -11.96 10.53 -5.01
C ILE A 367 -11.58 10.28 -3.56
N PRO A 368 -12.50 9.77 -2.71
CA PRO A 368 -12.33 9.79 -1.25
C PRO A 368 -11.08 9.07 -0.77
N ASP A 369 -10.74 7.92 -1.37
CA ASP A 369 -9.61 7.10 -0.93
C ASP A 369 -8.26 7.63 -1.43
N GLU A 370 -8.23 8.48 -2.46
CA GLU A 370 -6.99 8.90 -3.14
C GLU A 370 -6.63 10.37 -2.93
N CYS A 371 -7.60 11.19 -2.56
CA CYS A 371 -7.44 12.66 -2.57
C CYS A 371 -6.28 13.13 -1.68
N ILE A 372 -6.03 12.48 -0.56
CA ILE A 372 -4.94 12.83 0.36
C ILE A 372 -3.58 12.49 -0.27
N ALA A 373 -3.39 11.28 -0.80
CA ALA A 373 -2.13 10.89 -1.46
C ALA A 373 -1.84 11.77 -2.69
N ARG A 374 -2.90 12.11 -3.46
CA ARG A 374 -2.82 13.06 -4.58
C ARG A 374 -2.39 14.45 -4.12
N GLY A 375 -2.96 14.92 -3.01
CA GLY A 375 -2.57 16.20 -2.39
C GLY A 375 -1.12 16.22 -1.94
N CYS A 376 -0.61 15.14 -1.34
CA CYS A 376 0.79 14.99 -0.96
C CYS A 376 1.73 15.07 -2.18
N ALA A 377 1.43 14.36 -3.25
CA ALA A 377 2.21 14.40 -4.47
C ALA A 377 2.19 15.80 -5.13
N LEU A 378 1.02 16.46 -5.18
CA LEU A 378 0.89 17.82 -5.69
C LEU A 378 1.66 18.84 -4.83
N TYR A 379 1.65 18.69 -3.51
CA TYR A 379 2.43 19.52 -2.60
C TYR A 379 3.93 19.40 -2.89
N ALA A 380 4.42 18.20 -3.11
CA ALA A 380 5.80 17.96 -3.50
C ALA A 380 6.15 18.72 -4.80
N MET A 381 5.32 18.55 -5.83
CA MET A 381 5.53 19.20 -7.13
C MET A 381 5.53 20.74 -7.06
N MET A 382 4.65 21.34 -6.25
CA MET A 382 4.61 22.80 -6.07
C MET A 382 5.92 23.34 -5.52
N ASN A 383 6.66 22.54 -4.76
CA ASN A 383 7.90 22.93 -4.09
C ASN A 383 9.17 22.53 -4.85
N LEU A 384 9.06 21.76 -5.92
CA LEU A 384 10.18 21.39 -6.78
C LEU A 384 10.34 22.39 -7.92
N PRO A 385 11.61 22.79 -8.27
CA PRO A 385 11.86 23.78 -9.30
C PRO A 385 11.54 23.28 -10.71
N ASN A 386 11.59 21.98 -10.95
CA ASN A 386 11.46 21.38 -12.29
C ASN A 386 10.03 21.25 -12.78
N TYR A 387 9.03 21.50 -11.92
CA TYR A 387 7.62 21.39 -12.30
C TYR A 387 6.99 22.77 -12.54
N GLN A 388 6.49 22.98 -13.75
CA GLN A 388 5.74 24.19 -14.12
C GLN A 388 4.24 23.96 -13.89
N ILE A 389 3.83 23.96 -12.63
CA ILE A 389 2.42 23.86 -12.22
C ILE A 389 1.98 25.09 -11.46
N GLN A 390 0.66 25.29 -11.33
CA GLN A 390 0.11 26.32 -10.46
C GLN A 390 0.66 26.16 -9.04
N LYS A 391 1.24 27.21 -8.47
CA LYS A 391 1.71 27.22 -7.09
C LYS A 391 0.71 27.98 -6.23
N PHE A 392 0.38 27.39 -5.08
CA PHE A 392 -0.42 28.03 -4.04
C PHE A 392 0.45 28.28 -2.81
N PHE A 393 0.26 29.42 -2.17
CA PHE A 393 0.76 29.66 -0.83
C PHE A 393 -0.18 28.95 0.16
N ILE A 394 0.34 27.98 0.94
CA ILE A 394 -0.45 27.18 1.86
C ILE A 394 -0.28 27.71 3.28
N LYS A 395 -1.39 28.06 3.92
CA LYS A 395 -1.47 28.40 5.35
C LYS A 395 -2.03 27.21 6.12
N HIS A 396 -1.13 26.41 6.69
CA HIS A 396 -1.49 25.25 7.48
C HIS A 396 -2.05 25.65 8.85
N TYR A 397 -2.91 24.82 9.44
CA TYR A 397 -3.58 25.08 10.71
C TYR A 397 -2.83 24.40 11.86
N ASN A 398 -2.42 25.15 12.90
CA ASN A 398 -1.90 24.61 14.15
C ASN A 398 -3.07 24.23 15.07
N PRO A 399 -3.22 22.95 15.48
CA PRO A 399 -4.39 22.50 16.24
C PRO A 399 -4.30 22.75 17.75
N TYR A 400 -3.18 23.28 18.28
CA TYR A 400 -2.96 23.33 19.71
C TYR A 400 -2.40 24.65 20.21
N TYR A 401 -2.80 25.01 21.42
CA TYR A 401 -2.11 26.04 22.20
C TYR A 401 -0.76 25.53 22.66
N ILE A 402 0.28 26.37 22.58
CA ILE A 402 1.60 26.15 23.16
C ILE A 402 1.93 27.27 24.14
N PHE A 403 2.28 26.88 25.35
CA PHE A 403 2.59 27.76 26.47
C PHE A 403 4.08 27.72 26.77
N LEU A 404 4.63 28.86 27.12
CA LEU A 404 5.92 28.97 27.81
C LEU A 404 5.65 29.18 29.30
N ASN A 405 6.25 28.29 30.12
CA ASN A 405 6.25 28.42 31.55
C ASN A 405 7.68 28.71 32.03
N HIS A 406 7.89 29.84 32.67
CA HIS A 406 9.15 30.24 33.30
C HIS A 406 8.86 31.13 34.53
N ASN A 407 9.65 30.97 35.58
CA ASN A 407 9.56 31.79 36.80
C ASN A 407 8.14 31.95 37.35
N LEU A 408 7.36 30.87 37.44
CA LEU A 408 5.97 30.81 37.89
C LEU A 408 4.97 31.59 37.00
N SER A 409 5.39 32.09 35.84
CA SER A 409 4.52 32.69 34.85
C SER A 409 4.27 31.74 33.67
N GLU A 410 3.02 31.74 33.18
CA GLU A 410 2.62 31.02 32.00
C GLU A 410 2.18 32.02 30.92
N THR A 411 2.76 31.92 29.74
CA THR A 411 2.47 32.80 28.59
C THR A 411 2.10 31.96 27.37
N ILE A 412 1.09 32.37 26.65
CA ILE A 412 0.71 31.74 25.38
C ILE A 412 1.75 32.16 24.31
N LEU A 413 2.48 31.19 23.76
CA LEU A 413 3.35 31.41 22.61
C LEU A 413 2.61 31.24 21.30
N PHE A 414 1.89 30.13 21.12
CA PHE A 414 1.11 29.87 19.93
C PHE A 414 -0.33 29.58 20.32
N GLN A 415 -1.24 30.16 19.55
CA GLN A 415 -2.69 29.89 19.70
C GLN A 415 -3.11 28.80 18.73
N GLU A 416 -4.18 28.08 19.09
CA GLU A 416 -4.90 27.25 18.16
C GLU A 416 -5.38 28.10 16.97
N GLY A 417 -5.26 27.58 15.76
CA GLY A 417 -5.65 28.27 14.53
C GLY A 417 -4.58 29.16 13.91
N GLU A 418 -3.49 29.43 14.60
CA GLU A 418 -2.36 30.11 13.97
C GLU A 418 -1.75 29.26 12.86
N ASN A 419 -1.30 29.91 11.80
CA ASN A 419 -0.71 29.19 10.68
C ASN A 419 0.75 28.83 10.94
N PHE A 420 1.19 27.66 10.44
CA PHE A 420 2.61 27.30 10.44
C PHE A 420 3.09 27.06 9.01
N PRO A 421 4.42 27.07 8.72
CA PRO A 421 5.52 27.34 9.66
C PRO A 421 5.53 28.79 10.14
N MET A 422 5.92 29.00 11.39
CA MET A 422 6.05 30.35 11.96
C MET A 422 7.05 30.38 13.13
N ARG A 423 7.53 31.58 13.40
CA ARG A 423 8.45 31.86 14.52
C ARG A 423 7.89 32.95 15.38
N LYS A 424 8.07 32.83 16.68
CA LYS A 424 7.73 33.86 17.65
C LYS A 424 8.91 34.18 18.55
N ASP A 425 9.15 35.48 18.73
CA ASP A 425 10.14 35.99 19.65
C ASP A 425 9.51 36.09 21.05
N PHE A 426 10.28 35.77 22.06
CA PHE A 426 9.95 36.04 23.45
C PHE A 426 11.16 36.53 24.24
N ILE A 427 10.94 37.31 25.29
CA ILE A 427 11.96 37.90 26.10
C ILE A 427 11.94 37.27 27.49
N VAL A 428 13.13 36.88 27.95
CA VAL A 428 13.34 36.41 29.33
C VAL A 428 14.23 37.37 30.04
N LYS A 429 13.76 37.90 31.18
CA LYS A 429 14.55 38.77 32.08
C LYS A 429 15.36 37.89 33.01
N ASN A 430 16.67 38.11 33.02
CA ASN A 430 17.56 37.34 33.89
C ASN A 430 17.55 37.94 35.30
N THR A 431 17.10 37.16 36.29
CA THR A 431 17.18 37.47 37.71
C THR A 431 17.99 36.43 38.49
N GLN A 432 18.44 35.34 37.84
CA GLN A 432 19.19 34.23 38.42
C GLN A 432 20.18 33.68 37.40
N ASN A 433 21.23 32.95 37.87
CA ASN A 433 22.23 32.33 37.00
C ASN A 433 21.66 31.31 36.03
N ASP A 434 20.62 30.60 36.47
CA ASP A 434 19.97 29.53 35.72
C ASP A 434 18.46 29.79 35.59
N ILE A 435 17.94 29.66 34.40
CA ILE A 435 16.50 29.79 34.15
C ILE A 435 16.02 28.52 33.43
N ARG A 436 14.94 27.94 33.95
CA ARG A 436 14.25 26.81 33.30
C ARG A 436 13.13 27.32 32.40
N LEU A 437 13.20 26.96 31.13
CA LEU A 437 12.16 27.22 30.15
C LEU A 437 11.43 25.92 29.85
N LYS A 438 10.13 25.88 30.19
CA LYS A 438 9.24 24.74 29.89
C LYS A 438 8.25 25.13 28.83
N PHE A 439 8.20 24.34 27.77
CA PHE A 439 7.21 24.49 26.71
C PHE A 439 6.18 23.39 26.86
N LEU A 440 4.89 23.76 26.90
CA LEU A 440 3.79 22.90 27.26
C LEU A 440 2.66 23.02 26.25
N TYR A 441 1.99 21.91 25.95
CA TYR A 441 0.67 21.94 25.34
C TYR A 441 -0.42 22.34 26.36
N GLY A 442 -1.61 22.68 25.84
CA GLY A 442 -2.80 22.91 26.66
C GLY A 442 -3.21 21.68 27.47
N ASN A 443 -4.13 21.91 28.42
CA ASN A 443 -4.59 20.84 29.33
C ASN A 443 -5.40 19.74 28.63
N ASP A 444 -5.97 19.99 27.47
CA ASP A 444 -6.61 19.00 26.60
C ASP A 444 -5.63 17.86 26.27
N ILE A 445 -4.38 18.20 25.90
CA ILE A 445 -3.34 17.20 25.61
C ILE A 445 -2.91 16.46 26.88
N LYS A 446 -2.81 17.16 28.04
CA LYS A 446 -2.50 16.53 29.32
C LYS A 446 -3.49 15.44 29.70
N ASN A 447 -4.78 15.65 29.39
CA ASN A 447 -5.81 14.66 29.67
C ASN A 447 -5.66 13.40 28.80
N ILE A 448 -5.14 13.55 27.57
CA ILE A 448 -4.95 12.46 26.61
C ILE A 448 -3.65 11.71 26.85
N PHE A 449 -2.52 12.43 26.99
CA PHE A 449 -1.18 11.83 27.11
C PHE A 449 -0.70 11.68 28.56
N LYS A 450 -1.46 12.13 29.56
CA LYS A 450 -1.09 12.25 30.99
C LYS A 450 0.14 13.16 31.25
N ASP A 451 0.71 13.74 30.23
CA ASP A 451 1.77 14.75 30.26
C ASP A 451 1.53 15.71 29.07
N ASN A 452 1.84 16.98 29.27
CA ASN A 452 1.75 18.00 28.22
C ASN A 452 3.09 18.71 27.94
N LEU A 453 4.17 18.25 28.59
CA LEU A 453 5.51 18.81 28.37
C LEU A 453 6.00 18.46 26.98
N ILE A 454 6.30 19.49 26.19
CA ILE A 454 6.93 19.37 24.88
C ILE A 454 8.44 19.20 25.09
N ASN A 455 9.07 20.25 25.65
CA ASN A 455 10.49 20.23 25.99
C ASN A 455 10.80 21.16 27.17
N GLU A 456 11.93 20.92 27.83
CA GLU A 456 12.45 21.70 28.94
C GLU A 456 13.93 22.00 28.71
N TYR A 457 14.31 23.24 28.80
CA TYR A 457 15.66 23.73 28.64
C TYR A 457 16.14 24.38 29.93
N ASN A 458 17.45 24.23 30.23
CA ASN A 458 18.14 25.02 31.23
C ASN A 458 19.02 26.04 30.51
N VAL A 459 18.85 27.30 30.83
CA VAL A 459 19.61 28.39 30.28
C VAL A 459 20.58 28.92 31.34
N ASN A 460 21.85 28.69 31.17
CA ASN A 460 22.92 29.10 32.08
C ASN A 460 23.54 30.44 31.61
N PHE A 461 23.55 31.41 32.46
CA PHE A 461 24.10 32.73 32.19
C PHE A 461 25.42 32.89 32.94
N PRO A 462 26.58 33.14 32.26
CA PRO A 462 27.91 33.12 32.88
C PRO A 462 28.22 34.30 33.78
N PHE A 463 27.48 35.43 33.70
CA PHE A 463 27.65 36.60 34.55
C PHE A 463 26.29 37.22 34.88
N ILE A 464 26.08 37.52 36.15
CA ILE A 464 24.87 38.23 36.63
C ILE A 464 25.20 39.73 36.65
N ASN A 465 24.79 40.49 35.64
CA ASN A 465 24.42 41.88 35.81
C ASN A 465 22.88 41.92 35.90
N ASN A 466 22.33 42.36 37.01
CA ASN A 466 20.91 42.40 37.27
C ASN A 466 20.17 43.09 36.10
N ASN A 467 19.08 42.42 35.62
CA ASN A 467 18.13 42.89 34.61
C ASN A 467 18.60 42.92 33.14
N ILE A 468 19.37 41.96 32.69
CA ILE A 468 19.59 41.78 31.24
C ILE A 468 18.40 41.04 30.65
N GLU A 469 17.84 41.59 29.58
CA GLU A 469 16.77 40.94 28.79
C GLU A 469 17.39 40.12 27.67
N PHE A 470 17.03 38.85 27.60
CA PHE A 470 17.47 37.95 26.54
C PHE A 470 16.31 37.65 25.60
N LYS A 471 16.54 37.79 24.32
CA LYS A 471 15.57 37.47 23.28
C LYS A 471 15.80 36.05 22.76
N PHE A 472 14.79 35.23 22.85
CA PHE A 472 14.73 33.90 22.29
C PHE A 472 13.70 33.81 21.17
N GLN A 473 13.85 32.82 20.32
CA GLN A 473 12.88 32.50 19.28
C GLN A 473 12.43 31.05 19.41
N TYR A 474 11.13 30.84 19.33
CA TYR A 474 10.54 29.53 19.29
C TYR A 474 9.82 29.33 17.96
N GLU A 475 10.06 28.22 17.30
CA GLU A 475 9.57 27.91 15.96
C GLU A 475 8.59 26.77 16.00
N LEU A 476 7.49 26.91 15.26
CA LEU A 476 6.76 25.78 14.68
C LEU A 476 7.30 25.58 13.26
N ASP A 477 8.01 24.49 13.03
CA ASP A 477 8.61 24.20 11.73
C ASP A 477 7.55 23.76 10.70
N ARG A 478 7.98 23.45 9.47
CA ARG A 478 7.09 22.99 8.40
C ARG A 478 6.35 21.68 8.70
N ASN A 479 6.83 20.90 9.66
CA ASN A 479 6.21 19.66 10.11
C ASN A 479 5.32 19.86 11.35
N CYS A 480 5.11 21.14 11.77
CA CYS A 480 4.42 21.52 13.00
C CYS A 480 5.09 20.91 14.26
N ILE A 481 6.42 20.84 14.25
CA ILE A 481 7.19 20.42 15.42
C ILE A 481 7.79 21.65 16.07
N PRO A 482 7.50 21.89 17.38
CA PRO A 482 8.01 23.07 18.07
C PRO A 482 9.45 22.87 18.53
N LYS A 483 10.29 23.88 18.33
CA LYS A 483 11.69 23.88 18.77
C LYS A 483 12.21 25.26 19.13
N LEU A 484 13.15 25.31 20.08
CA LEU A 484 13.86 26.51 20.45
C LEU A 484 14.96 26.79 19.41
N ILE A 485 14.97 28.03 18.88
CA ILE A 485 16.05 28.52 18.02
C ILE A 485 16.99 29.39 18.83
N ILE A 486 18.25 29.08 18.76
CA ILE A 486 19.33 29.76 19.47
C ILE A 486 20.05 30.67 18.48
N PHE A 487 20.18 31.99 18.79
CA PHE A 487 20.95 32.92 17.99
C PHE A 487 22.39 33.05 18.51
N PRO A 488 23.39 32.50 17.82
CA PRO A 488 24.76 32.52 18.30
C PRO A 488 25.41 33.92 18.35
N LEU A 489 24.84 34.90 17.63
CA LEU A 489 25.51 36.21 17.43
C LEU A 489 25.27 37.27 18.53
N GLN A 490 24.27 37.10 19.39
CA GLN A 490 23.96 38.06 20.45
C GLN A 490 24.27 37.56 21.89
N GLN A 491 24.70 36.29 22.04
CA GLN A 491 24.76 35.63 23.33
C GLN A 491 26.06 34.81 23.47
N GLN A 492 27.20 35.46 23.31
CA GLN A 492 28.53 34.82 23.27
C GLN A 492 28.93 34.00 24.51
N ASN A 493 28.15 33.93 25.58
CA ASN A 493 28.48 33.18 26.78
C ASN A 493 27.26 32.50 27.45
N ILE A 494 26.16 32.28 26.73
CA ILE A 494 25.01 31.58 27.26
C ILE A 494 25.12 30.11 26.86
N LYS A 495 25.04 29.24 27.84
CA LYS A 495 24.93 27.79 27.62
C LYS A 495 23.46 27.37 27.76
N ILE A 496 22.94 26.69 26.75
CA ILE A 496 21.57 26.15 26.78
C ILE A 496 21.65 24.63 26.69
N ASP A 497 21.20 23.99 27.74
CA ASP A 497 21.17 22.54 27.84
C ASP A 497 19.70 22.08 27.72
N LEU A 498 19.44 21.15 26.81
CA LEU A 498 18.15 20.45 26.74
C LEU A 498 18.10 19.45 27.92
N ILE A 499 17.20 19.70 28.88
CA ILE A 499 17.04 18.84 30.05
C ILE A 499 16.15 17.65 29.71
N LYS A 500 15.02 17.94 29.06
CA LYS A 500 14.02 16.93 28.76
C LYS A 500 13.29 17.25 27.47
N GLN A 501 13.11 16.24 26.64
CA GLN A 501 12.23 16.25 25.49
C GLN A 501 11.38 14.98 25.54
N ASN A 502 10.06 15.12 25.44
CA ASN A 502 9.15 14.00 25.56
C ASN A 502 8.85 13.31 24.23
N TYR A 503 9.62 13.62 23.18
CA TYR A 503 9.43 13.03 21.86
C TYR A 503 10.76 12.84 21.13
N GLY A 504 10.77 11.90 20.18
CA GLY A 504 11.91 11.59 19.34
C GLY A 504 12.91 10.64 19.96
N LEU A 505 13.50 9.82 19.13
CA LEU A 505 14.60 8.93 19.48
C LEU A 505 15.93 9.67 19.41
N THR A 506 16.90 9.24 20.20
CA THR A 506 18.27 9.79 20.09
C THR A 506 18.92 9.34 18.78
N ILE A 507 19.91 10.10 18.32
CA ILE A 507 20.62 9.81 17.05
C ILE A 507 21.23 8.39 17.08
N ASP A 508 21.78 7.98 18.21
CA ASP A 508 22.40 6.65 18.36
C ASP A 508 21.38 5.54 18.25
N VAL A 509 20.20 5.69 18.87
CA VAL A 509 19.10 4.74 18.80
C VAL A 509 18.51 4.68 17.38
N LEU A 510 18.37 5.83 16.72
CA LEU A 510 17.92 5.90 15.33
C LEU A 510 18.88 5.15 14.38
N ASN A 511 20.19 5.39 14.53
CA ASN A 511 21.20 4.71 13.72
C ASN A 511 21.22 3.20 13.99
N TYR A 512 21.06 2.80 15.24
CA TYR A 512 20.95 1.38 15.59
C TYR A 512 19.75 0.74 14.90
N TYR A 513 18.55 1.30 15.02
CA TYR A 513 17.35 0.74 14.40
C TYR A 513 17.38 0.78 12.87
N LYS A 514 18.01 1.80 12.28
CA LYS A 514 18.22 1.89 10.84
C LYS A 514 19.12 0.75 10.33
N ASN A 515 20.23 0.47 11.01
CA ASN A 515 21.12 -0.63 10.64
C ASN A 515 20.44 -1.99 10.80
N GLU A 516 19.68 -2.17 11.87
CA GLU A 516 18.86 -3.37 12.08
C GLU A 516 17.81 -3.54 10.96
N GLU A 517 17.20 -2.45 10.48
CA GLU A 517 16.23 -2.51 9.41
C GLU A 517 16.86 -2.88 8.08
N ILE A 518 18.06 -2.38 7.77
CA ILE A 518 18.84 -2.77 6.58
C ILE A 518 19.10 -4.28 6.60
N GLY A 519 19.60 -4.82 7.72
CA GLY A 519 19.86 -6.26 7.84
C GLY A 519 18.60 -7.13 7.72
N ARG A 520 17.46 -6.64 8.26
CA ARG A 520 16.18 -7.33 8.09
C ARG A 520 15.69 -7.30 6.64
N ASP A 521 15.90 -6.21 5.92
CA ASP A 521 15.50 -6.10 4.52
C ASP A 521 16.35 -6.99 3.60
N GLU A 522 17.66 -7.04 3.82
CA GLU A 522 18.56 -7.98 3.14
C GLU A 522 18.13 -9.43 3.35
N ASN A 523 17.80 -9.81 4.59
CA ASN A 523 17.29 -11.15 4.89
C ASN A 523 15.96 -11.44 4.17
N ASP A 524 15.03 -10.47 4.10
CA ASP A 524 13.75 -10.65 3.41
C ASP A 524 13.95 -10.86 1.90
N LEU A 525 14.93 -10.20 1.27
CA LEU A 525 15.29 -10.41 -0.14
C LEU A 525 15.82 -11.83 -0.35
N ILE A 526 16.75 -12.29 0.48
CA ILE A 526 17.28 -13.66 0.43
C ILE A 526 16.14 -14.67 0.57
N MET A 527 15.22 -14.47 1.52
CA MET A 527 14.10 -15.39 1.73
C MET A 527 13.10 -15.37 0.57
N LYS A 528 12.95 -14.25 -0.12
CA LYS A 528 12.15 -14.16 -1.34
C LYS A 528 12.75 -14.98 -2.47
N ASP A 529 14.07 -14.91 -2.66
CA ASP A 529 14.77 -15.68 -3.68
C ASP A 529 14.70 -17.19 -3.35
N ILE A 530 14.90 -17.57 -2.09
CA ILE A 530 14.72 -18.95 -1.62
C ILE A 530 13.32 -19.49 -1.98
N LYS A 531 12.26 -18.72 -1.70
CA LYS A 531 10.88 -19.09 -2.04
C LYS A 531 10.70 -19.22 -3.57
N SER A 532 11.29 -18.30 -4.33
CA SER A 532 11.24 -18.31 -5.79
C SER A 532 11.85 -19.58 -6.36
N TYR A 533 13.04 -19.98 -5.90
CA TYR A 533 13.67 -21.22 -6.32
C TYR A 533 12.87 -22.47 -5.93
N LYS A 534 12.33 -22.52 -4.71
CA LYS A 534 11.48 -23.64 -4.27
C LYS A 534 10.24 -23.78 -5.17
N ASN A 535 9.56 -22.69 -5.42
CA ASN A 535 8.38 -22.67 -6.31
C ASN A 535 8.76 -23.08 -7.75
N TYR A 536 9.90 -22.59 -8.25
CA TYR A 536 10.37 -22.96 -9.59
C TYR A 536 10.62 -24.45 -9.71
N ILE A 537 11.33 -25.05 -8.73
CA ILE A 537 11.63 -26.50 -8.73
C ILE A 537 10.32 -27.29 -8.70
N GLU A 538 9.39 -26.93 -7.83
CA GLU A 538 8.10 -27.60 -7.68
C GLU A 538 7.25 -27.48 -8.95
N GLU A 539 7.11 -26.28 -9.50
CA GLU A 539 6.34 -26.00 -10.72
C GLU A 539 6.92 -26.76 -11.93
N TYR A 540 8.26 -26.78 -12.07
CA TYR A 540 8.91 -27.48 -13.16
C TYR A 540 8.66 -28.99 -13.08
N ILE A 541 8.77 -29.58 -11.88
CA ILE A 541 8.49 -31.00 -11.66
C ILE A 541 7.04 -31.34 -12.00
N TYR A 542 6.06 -30.51 -11.55
CA TYR A 542 4.65 -30.74 -11.89
C TYR A 542 4.40 -30.66 -13.40
N LYS A 543 4.94 -29.66 -14.08
CA LYS A 543 4.81 -29.50 -15.54
C LYS A 543 5.45 -30.66 -16.30
N LEU A 544 6.65 -31.08 -15.91
CA LEU A 544 7.32 -32.22 -16.53
C LEU A 544 6.54 -33.51 -16.31
N ARG A 545 6.04 -33.75 -15.08
CA ARG A 545 5.23 -34.94 -14.72
C ARG A 545 3.91 -34.99 -15.49
N GLU A 546 3.22 -33.86 -15.62
CA GLU A 546 2.02 -33.76 -16.46
C GLU A 546 2.32 -34.10 -17.92
N LYS A 547 3.41 -33.53 -18.47
CA LYS A 547 3.76 -33.71 -19.86
C LYS A 547 4.14 -35.16 -20.18
N ILE A 548 5.00 -35.81 -19.37
CA ILE A 548 5.40 -37.21 -19.61
C ILE A 548 4.27 -38.22 -19.39
N ASN A 549 3.16 -37.84 -18.77
CA ASN A 549 1.97 -38.67 -18.56
C ASN A 549 0.88 -38.45 -19.61
N SER A 550 1.01 -37.45 -20.49
CA SER A 550 0.00 -37.18 -21.50
C SER A 550 -0.02 -38.28 -22.58
N GLU A 551 -1.21 -38.60 -23.11
CA GLU A 551 -1.36 -39.68 -24.09
C GLU A 551 -0.65 -39.39 -25.42
N ASN A 552 -0.53 -38.13 -25.77
CA ASN A 552 -0.01 -37.67 -27.08
C ASN A 552 1.51 -37.87 -27.26
N ILE A 553 2.24 -38.29 -26.23
CA ILE A 553 3.69 -38.37 -26.24
C ILE A 553 4.26 -39.77 -25.93
N LYS A 554 3.38 -40.79 -25.90
CA LYS A 554 3.79 -42.18 -25.62
C LYS A 554 4.89 -42.70 -26.57
N GLU A 555 4.96 -42.15 -27.77
CA GLU A 555 5.99 -42.51 -28.77
C GLU A 555 7.31 -41.72 -28.57
N ILE A 556 7.29 -40.61 -27.82
CA ILE A 556 8.45 -39.70 -27.68
C ILE A 556 9.34 -40.09 -26.50
N ILE A 557 8.82 -40.83 -25.54
CA ILE A 557 9.52 -41.26 -24.34
C ILE A 557 9.42 -42.76 -24.16
N THR A 558 10.56 -43.43 -23.89
CA THR A 558 10.54 -44.86 -23.54
C THR A 558 10.08 -45.06 -22.09
N GLN A 559 9.48 -46.24 -21.78
CA GLN A 559 9.03 -46.53 -20.43
C GLN A 559 10.17 -46.45 -19.40
N ASN A 560 11.36 -46.94 -19.75
CA ASN A 560 12.53 -46.89 -18.86
C ASN A 560 12.97 -45.43 -18.57
N GLU A 561 13.00 -44.58 -19.60
CA GLU A 561 13.31 -43.15 -19.41
C GLU A 561 12.27 -42.45 -18.55
N LYS A 562 10.99 -42.74 -18.78
CA LYS A 562 9.88 -42.22 -17.98
C LYS A 562 10.02 -42.61 -16.51
N ASP A 563 10.29 -43.89 -16.23
CA ASP A 563 10.43 -44.38 -14.85
C ASP A 563 11.64 -43.76 -14.15
N ASN A 564 12.76 -43.55 -14.87
CA ASN A 564 13.94 -42.85 -14.35
C ASN A 564 13.64 -41.38 -14.04
N LEU A 565 12.96 -40.66 -14.94
CA LEU A 565 12.56 -39.26 -14.70
C LEU A 565 11.64 -39.15 -13.49
N ILE A 566 10.69 -40.04 -13.34
CA ILE A 566 9.78 -40.05 -12.17
C ILE A 566 10.58 -40.27 -10.88
N LEU A 567 11.51 -41.21 -10.87
CA LEU A 567 12.35 -41.48 -9.71
C LEU A 567 13.17 -40.26 -9.29
N GLU A 568 13.82 -39.59 -10.24
CA GLU A 568 14.62 -38.37 -9.93
C GLU A 568 13.75 -37.19 -9.50
N MET A 569 12.57 -37.02 -10.11
CA MET A 569 11.59 -36.01 -9.67
C MET A 569 11.08 -36.30 -8.24
N ASP A 570 10.83 -37.57 -7.90
CA ASP A 570 10.39 -37.95 -6.55
C ASP A 570 11.49 -37.71 -5.50
N LYS A 571 12.76 -37.97 -5.83
CA LYS A 571 13.90 -37.62 -4.95
C LYS A 571 13.96 -36.13 -4.68
N LEU A 572 13.82 -35.28 -5.71
CA LEU A 572 13.84 -33.83 -5.56
C LEU A 572 12.63 -33.30 -4.77
N MET A 573 11.42 -33.84 -5.01
CA MET A 573 10.22 -33.49 -4.26
C MET A 573 10.34 -33.91 -2.78
N ASN A 574 10.82 -35.12 -2.50
CA ASN A 574 11.05 -35.57 -1.13
C ASN A 574 12.07 -34.70 -0.39
N TRP A 575 13.15 -34.27 -1.10
CA TRP A 575 14.08 -33.31 -0.53
C TRP A 575 13.42 -31.95 -0.29
N LEU A 576 12.64 -31.42 -1.24
CA LEU A 576 11.96 -30.11 -1.13
C LEU A 576 11.03 -30.02 0.08
N TYR A 577 10.41 -31.13 0.46
CA TYR A 577 9.50 -31.22 1.62
C TYR A 577 10.15 -31.82 2.87
N SER A 578 11.46 -32.05 2.85
CA SER A 578 12.21 -32.54 4.01
C SER A 578 12.50 -31.42 5.02
N LYS A 579 13.18 -31.77 6.11
CA LYS A 579 13.72 -30.81 7.09
C LYS A 579 15.20 -30.49 6.83
N ASP A 580 15.67 -30.66 5.60
CA ASP A 580 17.06 -30.40 5.23
C ASP A 580 17.40 -28.90 5.38
N GLU A 581 18.52 -28.59 6.03
CA GLU A 581 19.01 -27.23 6.22
C GLU A 581 19.38 -26.56 4.88
N GLY A 582 19.76 -27.35 3.87
CA GLY A 582 20.02 -26.87 2.51
C GLY A 582 18.83 -26.15 1.85
N LEU A 583 17.61 -26.41 2.32
CA LEU A 583 16.39 -25.70 1.89
C LEU A 583 16.39 -24.20 2.21
N ASN A 584 17.27 -23.74 3.08
CA ASN A 584 17.45 -22.32 3.42
C ASN A 584 18.77 -21.75 2.85
N ASN A 585 19.47 -22.49 1.98
CA ASN A 585 20.70 -22.06 1.33
C ASN A 585 20.43 -21.79 -0.18
N ILE A 586 20.57 -20.53 -0.58
CA ILE A 586 20.29 -20.08 -1.94
C ILE A 586 21.17 -20.79 -2.98
N ASN A 587 22.45 -21.04 -2.68
CA ASN A 587 23.38 -21.69 -3.60
C ASN A 587 22.98 -23.15 -3.87
N ILE A 588 22.52 -23.87 -2.83
CA ILE A 588 22.04 -25.25 -2.97
C ILE A 588 20.74 -25.28 -3.79
N LEU A 589 19.84 -24.34 -3.55
CA LEU A 589 18.58 -24.23 -4.30
C LEU A 589 18.81 -23.86 -5.76
N GLU A 590 19.78 -22.99 -6.05
CA GLU A 590 20.19 -22.65 -7.41
C GLU A 590 20.76 -23.89 -8.12
N GLU A 591 21.63 -24.64 -7.47
CA GLU A 591 22.17 -25.90 -8.01
C GLU A 591 21.05 -26.91 -8.30
N LYS A 592 20.13 -27.11 -7.35
CA LYS A 592 18.96 -28.00 -7.54
C LYS A 592 18.05 -27.53 -8.65
N SER A 593 17.88 -26.21 -8.83
CA SER A 593 17.10 -25.66 -9.94
C SER A 593 17.73 -25.95 -11.31
N LYS A 594 19.05 -25.93 -11.41
CA LYS A 594 19.80 -26.34 -12.63
C LYS A 594 19.65 -27.84 -12.90
N ILE A 595 19.74 -28.67 -11.85
CA ILE A 595 19.52 -30.10 -11.95
C ILE A 595 18.13 -30.43 -12.47
N VAL A 596 17.09 -29.84 -11.87
CA VAL A 596 15.70 -30.09 -12.29
C VAL A 596 15.43 -29.67 -13.73
N LYS A 597 16.05 -28.59 -14.18
CA LYS A 597 15.94 -28.11 -15.55
C LYS A 597 16.63 -29.12 -16.52
N SER A 598 17.82 -29.61 -16.18
CA SER A 598 18.55 -30.55 -17.02
C SER A 598 17.84 -31.90 -17.15
N LEU A 599 17.10 -32.35 -16.13
CA LEU A 599 16.31 -33.60 -16.17
C LEU A 599 15.33 -33.65 -17.35
N GLY A 600 14.66 -32.56 -17.65
CA GLY A 600 13.70 -32.52 -18.75
C GLY A 600 14.26 -32.08 -20.10
N GLU A 601 15.51 -31.66 -20.17
CA GLU A 601 16.06 -30.95 -21.33
C GLU A 601 16.08 -31.78 -22.59
N GLU A 602 16.53 -33.04 -22.50
CA GLU A 602 16.57 -33.99 -23.64
C GLU A 602 15.14 -34.33 -24.10
N PHE A 603 14.26 -34.63 -23.17
CA PHE A 603 12.85 -34.92 -23.46
C PHE A 603 12.17 -33.75 -24.17
N TYR A 604 12.27 -32.52 -23.62
CA TYR A 604 11.67 -31.33 -24.23
C TYR A 604 12.29 -30.98 -25.59
N SER A 605 13.58 -31.19 -25.76
CA SER A 605 14.27 -30.98 -27.06
C SER A 605 13.69 -31.90 -28.14
N ARG A 606 13.56 -33.22 -27.83
CA ARG A 606 12.92 -34.18 -28.74
C ARG A 606 11.45 -33.84 -29.02
N LEU A 607 10.70 -33.58 -27.98
CA LEU A 607 9.28 -33.24 -28.10
C LEU A 607 9.10 -32.02 -29.03
N ASN A 608 9.80 -30.94 -28.75
CA ASN A 608 9.72 -29.70 -29.54
C ASN A 608 10.16 -29.93 -30.99
N GLY A 609 11.22 -30.72 -31.20
CA GLY A 609 11.68 -31.05 -32.55
C GLY A 609 10.62 -31.80 -33.37
N TRP A 610 10.00 -32.84 -32.80
CA TRP A 610 8.93 -33.57 -33.48
C TRP A 610 7.64 -32.74 -33.65
N GLU A 611 7.25 -31.93 -32.66
CA GLU A 611 6.10 -31.01 -32.78
C GLU A 611 6.31 -29.98 -33.90
N GLN A 612 7.49 -29.37 -33.98
CA GLN A 612 7.82 -28.40 -35.04
C GLN A 612 7.78 -29.05 -36.42
N ILE A 613 8.35 -30.24 -36.58
CA ILE A 613 8.30 -31.00 -37.84
C ILE A 613 6.85 -31.26 -38.25
N LYS A 614 6.03 -31.74 -37.31
CA LYS A 614 4.61 -31.99 -37.55
C LYS A 614 3.85 -30.73 -38.00
N GLN A 615 4.13 -29.61 -37.36
CA GLN A 615 3.53 -28.32 -37.73
C GLN A 615 3.96 -27.87 -39.13
N SER A 616 5.23 -28.02 -39.47
CA SER A 616 5.76 -27.66 -40.79
C SER A 616 5.20 -28.54 -41.90
N LEU A 617 5.07 -29.85 -41.66
CA LEU A 617 4.41 -30.78 -42.59
C LEU A 617 2.93 -30.39 -42.81
N LYS A 618 2.19 -30.08 -41.73
CA LYS A 618 0.79 -29.63 -41.84
C LYS A 618 0.67 -28.30 -42.59
N LYS A 619 1.62 -27.39 -42.40
CA LYS A 619 1.67 -26.12 -43.15
C LYS A 619 1.88 -26.40 -44.64
N TYR A 620 2.78 -27.32 -44.99
CA TYR A 620 3.05 -27.72 -46.35
C TYR A 620 1.83 -28.33 -47.03
N GLU A 621 1.16 -29.26 -46.34
CA GLU A 621 -0.09 -29.88 -46.78
C GLU A 621 -1.16 -28.82 -47.11
N SER A 622 -1.39 -27.90 -46.18
CA SER A 622 -2.39 -26.84 -46.31
C SER A 622 -2.08 -25.95 -47.53
N LEU A 623 -0.83 -25.65 -47.79
CA LEU A 623 -0.35 -24.89 -48.93
C LEU A 623 -0.61 -25.62 -50.25
N LEU A 624 -0.30 -26.93 -50.32
CA LEU A 624 -0.54 -27.75 -51.50
C LEU A 624 -2.04 -27.77 -51.87
N TYR A 625 -2.93 -27.99 -50.90
CA TYR A 625 -4.37 -27.94 -51.10
C TYR A 625 -4.87 -26.56 -51.52
N GLU A 626 -4.38 -25.49 -50.92
CA GLU A 626 -4.71 -24.12 -51.30
C GLU A 626 -4.39 -23.87 -52.78
N LYS A 627 -3.17 -24.24 -53.21
CA LYS A 627 -2.72 -24.03 -54.60
C LYS A 627 -3.47 -24.92 -55.57
N LEU A 628 -3.73 -26.17 -55.23
CA LEU A 628 -4.53 -27.08 -56.05
C LEU A 628 -5.96 -26.52 -56.29
N THR A 629 -6.60 -26.04 -55.21
CA THR A 629 -7.94 -25.43 -55.29
C THR A 629 -7.93 -24.20 -56.16
N TYR A 630 -6.91 -23.35 -56.02
CA TYR A 630 -6.74 -22.15 -56.86
C TYR A 630 -6.60 -22.50 -58.33
N ILE A 631 -5.73 -23.44 -58.68
CA ILE A 631 -5.49 -23.86 -60.07
C ILE A 631 -6.73 -24.51 -60.68
N SER A 632 -7.45 -25.36 -59.92
CA SER A 632 -8.74 -25.94 -60.35
C SER A 632 -9.77 -24.87 -60.66
N SER A 633 -9.80 -23.77 -59.89
CA SER A 633 -10.69 -22.63 -60.16
C SER A 633 -10.33 -21.89 -61.47
N LEU A 634 -9.06 -21.81 -61.80
CA LEU A 634 -8.58 -21.23 -63.06
C LEU A 634 -8.89 -22.13 -64.27
N GLU A 635 -8.75 -23.45 -64.11
CA GLU A 635 -9.14 -24.42 -65.10
C GLU A 635 -10.64 -24.32 -65.47
N ASP A 636 -11.50 -24.20 -64.48
CA ASP A 636 -12.94 -24.03 -64.68
C ASP A 636 -13.27 -22.71 -65.43
N LYS A 637 -12.55 -21.64 -65.16
CA LYS A 637 -12.71 -20.34 -65.84
C LYS A 637 -12.29 -20.44 -67.30
N VAL A 638 -11.15 -21.08 -67.57
CA VAL A 638 -10.67 -21.30 -68.95
C VAL A 638 -11.69 -22.15 -69.75
N LYS A 639 -12.22 -23.23 -69.16
CA LYS A 639 -13.24 -24.07 -69.77
C LYS A 639 -14.55 -23.33 -70.07
N LYS A 640 -14.87 -22.31 -69.31
CA LYS A 640 -16.03 -21.42 -69.52
C LYS A 640 -15.77 -20.28 -70.51
N GLY A 641 -14.55 -20.18 -71.08
CA GLY A 641 -14.18 -19.13 -72.03
C GLY A 641 -13.89 -17.78 -71.41
N GLU A 642 -13.66 -17.72 -70.09
CA GLU A 642 -13.23 -16.51 -69.39
C GLU A 642 -11.77 -16.19 -69.72
N ASN A 643 -11.43 -14.90 -69.80
CA ASN A 643 -10.06 -14.45 -70.12
C ASN A 643 -9.15 -14.66 -68.90
N VAL A 644 -8.29 -15.69 -68.94
CA VAL A 644 -7.30 -16.04 -67.91
C VAL A 644 -5.94 -15.93 -68.58
N ALA A 645 -4.90 -15.46 -67.83
CA ALA A 645 -3.54 -15.28 -68.34
C ALA A 645 -2.80 -16.57 -68.67
N LEU A 646 -3.26 -17.72 -68.17
CA LEU A 646 -2.67 -19.04 -68.34
C LEU A 646 -3.45 -19.84 -69.42
N THR A 647 -2.73 -20.59 -70.29
CA THR A 647 -3.33 -21.53 -71.19
C THR A 647 -3.70 -22.86 -70.49
N LEU A 648 -4.57 -23.67 -71.11
CA LEU A 648 -4.95 -24.99 -70.59
C LEU A 648 -3.72 -25.91 -70.41
N ASP A 649 -2.75 -25.80 -71.33
CA ASP A 649 -1.48 -26.55 -71.27
C ASP A 649 -0.60 -26.12 -70.10
N ASP A 650 -0.56 -24.80 -69.78
CA ASP A 650 0.16 -24.29 -68.62
C ASP A 650 -0.49 -24.77 -67.31
N ILE A 651 -1.83 -24.75 -67.25
CA ILE A 651 -2.60 -25.24 -66.08
C ILE A 651 -2.36 -26.72 -65.87
N ASN A 652 -2.32 -27.55 -66.95
CA ASN A 652 -2.02 -28.97 -66.81
C ASN A 652 -0.61 -29.23 -66.31
N LYS A 653 0.39 -28.48 -66.79
CA LYS A 653 1.78 -28.59 -66.27
C LYS A 653 1.90 -28.20 -64.83
N ILE A 654 1.18 -27.16 -64.36
CA ILE A 654 1.16 -26.75 -62.96
C ILE A 654 0.46 -27.81 -62.13
N ASN A 655 -0.62 -28.43 -62.58
CA ASN A 655 -1.32 -29.50 -61.90
C ASN A 655 -0.40 -30.73 -61.73
N GLU A 656 0.32 -31.12 -62.81
CA GLU A 656 1.28 -32.22 -62.75
C GLU A 656 2.39 -31.92 -61.71
N TYR A 657 2.89 -30.71 -61.66
CA TYR A 657 3.92 -30.30 -60.69
C TYR A 657 3.36 -30.35 -59.25
N ILE A 658 2.15 -29.86 -59.03
CA ILE A 658 1.49 -29.92 -57.69
C ILE A 658 1.32 -31.41 -57.28
N GLN A 659 0.93 -32.29 -58.18
CA GLN A 659 0.82 -33.73 -57.89
C GLN A 659 2.18 -34.37 -57.58
N GLN A 660 3.25 -33.97 -58.22
CA GLN A 660 4.59 -34.40 -57.86
C GLN A 660 4.98 -33.96 -56.43
N GLU A 661 4.62 -32.71 -56.07
CA GLU A 661 4.90 -32.21 -54.76
C GLU A 661 4.02 -32.89 -53.68
N PHE A 662 2.78 -33.29 -53.98
CA PHE A 662 1.98 -34.15 -53.10
C PHE A 662 2.67 -35.51 -52.83
N ASN A 663 3.22 -36.12 -53.88
CA ASN A 663 4.00 -37.38 -53.70
C ASN A 663 5.23 -37.18 -52.83
N ASN A 664 5.96 -36.03 -52.99
CA ASN A 664 7.09 -35.68 -52.15
C ASN A 664 6.65 -35.46 -50.67
N TYR A 665 5.53 -34.79 -50.47
CA TYR A 665 4.93 -34.59 -49.15
C TYR A 665 4.52 -35.93 -48.51
N GLU A 666 3.80 -36.80 -49.24
CA GLU A 666 3.41 -38.14 -48.75
C GLU A 666 4.60 -38.99 -48.35
N LYS A 667 5.69 -38.93 -49.14
CA LYS A 667 6.93 -39.60 -48.78
C LYS A 667 7.54 -39.07 -47.48
N LYS A 668 7.52 -37.75 -47.28
CA LYS A 668 8.00 -37.14 -46.04
C LYS A 668 7.08 -37.41 -44.84
N MET A 669 5.79 -37.46 -45.05
CA MET A 669 4.84 -37.92 -44.02
C MET A 669 5.04 -39.36 -43.63
N TYR A 670 5.28 -40.24 -44.61
CA TYR A 670 5.61 -41.63 -44.31
C TYR A 670 6.93 -41.77 -43.52
N GLU A 671 8.00 -41.03 -43.88
CA GLU A 671 9.24 -40.97 -43.11
C GLU A 671 8.99 -40.49 -41.67
N PHE A 672 8.11 -39.48 -41.47
CA PHE A 672 7.72 -38.99 -40.15
C PHE A 672 6.93 -40.04 -39.35
N ASP A 673 6.03 -40.77 -39.99
CA ASP A 673 5.13 -41.73 -39.32
C ASP A 673 5.91 -42.96 -38.82
N ILE A 674 6.89 -43.46 -39.62
CA ILE A 674 7.69 -44.65 -39.26
C ILE A 674 8.89 -44.33 -38.39
N ALA A 675 9.20 -43.04 -38.17
CA ALA A 675 10.35 -42.63 -37.37
C ALA A 675 10.25 -43.08 -35.91
N ASP A 676 11.36 -43.51 -35.34
CA ASP A 676 11.50 -43.77 -33.90
C ASP A 676 11.52 -42.44 -33.14
N LYS A 677 10.35 -41.97 -32.71
CA LYS A 677 10.21 -40.67 -32.06
C LYS A 677 10.82 -40.60 -30.65
N SER A 678 11.24 -41.75 -30.10
CA SER A 678 12.02 -41.79 -28.85
C SER A 678 13.46 -41.28 -29.02
N LYS A 679 13.89 -41.03 -30.27
CA LYS A 679 15.19 -40.45 -30.63
C LYS A 679 15.01 -39.03 -31.21
N ALA A 680 16.12 -38.33 -31.31
CA ALA A 680 16.16 -37.04 -32.02
C ALA A 680 15.71 -37.22 -33.48
N PRO A 681 14.98 -36.28 -34.09
CA PRO A 681 14.55 -36.37 -35.48
C PRO A 681 15.73 -36.56 -36.45
N ASN A 682 15.56 -37.46 -37.41
CA ASN A 682 16.53 -37.73 -38.47
C ASN A 682 16.59 -36.64 -39.54
N PHE A 683 15.58 -35.80 -39.62
CA PHE A 683 15.47 -34.63 -40.51
C PHE A 683 14.95 -33.45 -39.72
N ASN A 684 15.25 -32.25 -40.20
CA ASN A 684 14.96 -31.04 -39.44
C ASN A 684 13.87 -30.19 -40.12
N VAL A 685 13.38 -29.20 -39.40
CA VAL A 685 12.34 -28.25 -39.88
C VAL A 685 12.81 -27.51 -41.13
N ASN A 686 14.10 -27.18 -41.23
CA ASN A 686 14.66 -26.47 -42.38
C ASN A 686 14.54 -27.29 -43.67
N ASP A 687 14.56 -28.61 -43.61
CA ASP A 687 14.38 -29.45 -44.80
C ASP A 687 12.99 -29.29 -45.39
N ILE A 688 11.98 -29.22 -44.51
CA ILE A 688 10.57 -29.00 -44.90
C ILE A 688 10.35 -27.57 -45.36
N GLU A 689 10.94 -26.60 -44.69
CA GLU A 689 10.83 -25.17 -45.10
C GLU A 689 11.50 -24.94 -46.46
N ASN A 690 12.61 -25.61 -46.74
CA ASN A 690 13.25 -25.58 -48.07
C ASN A 690 12.32 -26.18 -49.13
N MET A 691 11.64 -27.29 -48.84
CA MET A 691 10.63 -27.85 -49.79
C MET A 691 9.51 -26.84 -50.05
N ILE A 692 8.96 -26.20 -48.96
CA ILE A 692 7.92 -25.18 -49.11
C ILE A 692 8.41 -24.01 -49.97
N ASN A 693 9.57 -23.47 -49.67
CA ASN A 693 10.14 -22.34 -50.43
C ASN A 693 10.44 -22.69 -51.88
N SER A 694 10.98 -23.90 -52.15
CA SER A 694 11.22 -24.40 -53.49
C SER A 694 9.89 -24.50 -54.27
N PHE A 695 8.86 -25.07 -53.65
CA PHE A 695 7.54 -25.19 -54.22
C PHE A 695 6.93 -23.81 -54.61
N ILE A 696 6.99 -22.85 -53.69
CA ILE A 696 6.47 -21.49 -53.94
C ILE A 696 7.21 -20.83 -55.11
N ASN A 697 8.55 -20.87 -55.07
CA ASN A 697 9.38 -20.24 -56.10
C ASN A 697 9.14 -20.84 -57.50
N GLN A 698 9.06 -22.19 -57.58
CA GLN A 698 8.83 -22.87 -58.86
C GLN A 698 7.41 -22.59 -59.42
N LEU A 699 6.41 -22.52 -58.50
CA LEU A 699 5.05 -22.23 -58.87
C LEU A 699 4.90 -20.79 -59.37
N GLU A 700 5.61 -19.82 -58.78
CA GLU A 700 5.66 -18.44 -59.31
C GLU A 700 6.35 -18.35 -60.65
N LEU A 701 7.41 -19.13 -60.90
CA LEU A 701 8.09 -19.18 -62.20
C LEU A 701 7.17 -19.74 -63.29
N MET A 702 6.36 -20.77 -63.00
CA MET A 702 5.42 -21.38 -63.92
C MET A 702 4.19 -20.47 -64.16
N SER A 703 3.82 -19.63 -63.20
CA SER A 703 2.69 -18.71 -63.30
C SER A 703 3.02 -17.39 -64.03
N LYS A 704 4.30 -17.05 -64.21
CA LYS A 704 4.76 -15.80 -64.86
C LYS A 704 5.02 -15.99 -66.36
N LYS A 705 4.87 -17.20 -66.89
CA LYS A 705 4.93 -17.47 -68.34
C LYS A 705 3.52 -17.35 -68.94
#